data_3569713cf8cfbb05c610a1b3e262133e
#
_entry.id   3569713cf8cfbb05c610a1b3e262133e
#
_cell.length_a   1.000
_cell.length_b   1.000
_cell.length_c   1.000
_cell.angle_alpha   90.00
_cell.angle_beta   90.00
_cell.angle_gamma   90.00
#
_symmetry.space_group_name_H-M   'P 1'
#
loop_
_entity.id
_entity.type
_entity.pdbx_description
1 polymer ?
#
loop_
_entity_poly.entity_id
_entity_poly.type
_entity_poly.pdbx_seq_one_letter_code
_entity_poly.pdbx_strand_id
1 'polypeptide(L)'
;LTIQNINIQGQYYTTINSGTIKQVNTSSNIYSNLGTTSDIIRQLPSVNTDIEGSIIFRGSSKSVQLIRGVPYGFLEEQSGDILIQLPASFFSQITVLSQPDLSFLPDGESGVFSYTSIPEYKTSSSLNLTLGGGSNQRYTAGIKANVNPGKWSVTTNYNYRREYRERSFYKLTTNSSGSTEMDNNASAHPEVHIGDITVGYLLSDKDYLTVYTLLQHMQYDRYGGINNTRRNSVGDITNKIIRHRYNNQGQDAYAAEATWLHTFWNKGKLSIRFNYNNFSYDENNHYENEQFTTGKIIAQDNLNVNQDKSNYFFSTNVYYPFQNGYTFNIGYMGRIQNEDYKAKADNLTNGDWIPNLSKSTDFNFVRYINLGYASLQKTIAPFTIEIGMQAEHTKEEINSPDLNGKMNKNKVQIYPKANFEYQVAENGIFSLGYQQRTNRPIASDLNPFIDRADITYIKQGNPDLAPEVIHLAEASYAFTNNYFSITPAIYYRHKSNRIMDIANQVNDEIRWTKQNTGNSNTWGIEISTNWKPINRLSMSASSDIYRDQIDGRTIGYDEKKEMTCLLAKALLSFQLTPNTQLQTDGYYISDQLTAQGEIQNRYSVNVGIAQYLLKKKLKASLSVNNIFDSMEETTRIQTSSFQQIQIRNRDSRVTWLTLSYNL
;
A
#
# COMPACT_ATOMS: atom_id res chain seq x y z
N LEU A 1 -2.28 21.90 6.66
CA LEU A 1 -3.21 20.91 7.21
C LEU A 1 -3.44 21.22 8.67
N THR A 2 -4.47 21.97 8.98
CA THR A 2 -4.95 22.09 10.36
C THR A 2 -5.90 20.91 10.56
N ILE A 3 -5.35 19.73 10.88
CA ILE A 3 -6.10 18.76 11.65
C ILE A 3 -6.46 19.55 12.91
N GLN A 4 -7.73 19.83 13.13
CA GLN A 4 -8.15 20.30 14.45
C GLN A 4 -7.59 19.28 15.41
N ASN A 5 -6.63 19.69 16.24
CA ASN A 5 -6.10 18.89 17.29
C ASN A 5 -7.28 18.58 18.21
N ILE A 6 -7.95 17.44 17.98
CA ILE A 6 -8.62 16.76 19.07
C ILE A 6 -7.46 16.35 19.96
N ASN A 7 -7.19 17.20 20.95
CA ASN A 7 -6.13 16.98 21.93
C ASN A 7 -6.59 15.82 22.81
N ILE A 8 -6.45 14.59 22.29
CA ILE A 8 -6.57 13.39 23.08
C ILE A 8 -5.32 13.37 23.95
N GLN A 9 -5.40 14.02 25.10
CA GLN A 9 -4.39 13.92 26.14
C GLN A 9 -4.34 12.47 26.65
N GLY A 10 -3.64 11.61 25.90
CA GLY A 10 -3.43 10.23 26.28
C GLY A 10 -2.21 9.68 25.60
N GLN A 11 -1.05 9.75 26.22
CA GLN A 11 0.22 9.15 25.80
C GLN A 11 0.19 7.62 25.62
N TYR A 12 -0.97 6.97 25.61
CA TYR A 12 -1.11 5.52 25.74
C TYR A 12 -1.89 4.83 24.62
N TYR A 13 -2.51 5.56 23.70
CA TYR A 13 -3.15 4.95 22.53
C TYR A 13 -2.14 4.89 21.38
N THR A 14 -1.90 3.69 20.89
CA THR A 14 -1.08 3.49 19.68
C THR A 14 -1.83 3.90 18.43
N THR A 15 -3.17 3.84 18.46
CA THR A 15 -4.06 4.22 17.36
C THR A 15 -5.06 5.28 17.79
N ILE A 16 -5.27 6.28 16.94
CA ILE A 16 -6.30 7.31 17.10
C ILE A 16 -7.31 7.11 15.98
N ASN A 17 -8.60 7.15 16.33
CA ASN A 17 -9.69 7.13 15.36
C ASN A 17 -10.67 8.27 15.67
N SER A 18 -10.79 9.20 14.76
CA SER A 18 -11.72 10.32 14.83
C SER A 18 -12.53 10.40 13.54
N GLY A 19 -13.61 9.59 13.46
CA GLY A 19 -14.46 9.57 12.27
C GLY A 19 -13.71 9.12 11.02
N THR A 20 -13.44 10.04 10.12
CA THR A 20 -12.80 9.78 8.83
C THR A 20 -11.27 9.66 8.88
N ILE A 21 -10.64 9.88 10.04
CA ILE A 21 -9.19 9.87 10.22
C ILE A 21 -8.80 8.73 11.17
N LYS A 22 -7.92 7.83 10.72
CA LYS A 22 -7.29 6.78 11.52
C LYS A 22 -5.79 6.98 11.52
N GLN A 23 -5.16 6.96 12.69
CA GLN A 23 -3.74 7.26 12.81
C GLN A 23 -3.06 6.32 13.78
N VAL A 24 -1.85 5.92 13.46
CA VAL A 24 -0.94 5.22 14.36
C VAL A 24 0.38 6.00 14.48
N ASN A 25 0.80 6.21 15.74
CA ASN A 25 2.11 6.74 16.07
C ASN A 25 3.06 5.57 16.32
N THR A 26 4.07 5.43 15.50
CA THR A 26 4.99 4.28 15.57
C THR A 26 5.83 4.28 16.83
N SER A 27 6.23 5.46 17.33
CA SER A 27 7.12 5.60 18.50
C SER A 27 6.57 5.00 19.80
N SER A 28 5.24 4.94 19.96
CA SER A 28 4.57 4.38 21.14
C SER A 28 4.31 2.87 21.05
N ASN A 29 4.56 2.26 19.90
CA ASN A 29 4.26 0.86 19.63
C ASN A 29 5.48 -0.03 19.93
N ILE A 30 5.28 -1.21 20.53
CA ILE A 30 6.37 -2.18 20.76
C ILE A 30 6.96 -2.65 19.44
N TYR A 31 6.11 -2.93 18.45
CA TYR A 31 6.51 -3.45 17.14
C TYR A 31 7.20 -2.41 16.25
N SER A 32 7.25 -1.13 16.63
CA SER A 32 7.91 -0.10 15.82
C SER A 32 9.40 -0.39 15.55
N ASN A 33 10.05 -1.10 16.44
CA ASN A 33 11.47 -1.46 16.31
C ASN A 33 11.68 -2.92 15.92
N LEU A 34 10.60 -3.72 15.84
CA LEU A 34 10.65 -5.17 15.62
C LEU A 34 10.12 -5.57 14.24
N GLY A 35 9.09 -4.88 13.78
CA GLY A 35 8.38 -5.22 12.55
C GLY A 35 8.75 -4.36 11.36
N THR A 36 7.93 -4.52 10.34
CA THR A 36 7.93 -3.75 9.11
C THR A 36 6.85 -2.66 9.16
N THR A 37 6.90 -1.72 8.23
CA THR A 37 5.83 -0.73 8.05
C THR A 37 4.48 -1.41 7.78
N SER A 38 4.46 -2.51 7.04
CA SER A 38 3.27 -3.35 6.80
C SER A 38 2.68 -3.92 8.10
N ASP A 39 3.51 -4.34 9.06
CA ASP A 39 3.06 -4.86 10.36
C ASP A 39 2.35 -3.79 11.20
N ILE A 40 2.83 -2.56 11.16
CA ILE A 40 2.19 -1.43 11.86
C ILE A 40 0.89 -1.00 11.16
N ILE A 41 0.86 -0.96 9.83
CA ILE A 41 -0.34 -0.62 9.06
C ILE A 41 -1.48 -1.60 9.37
N ARG A 42 -1.18 -2.88 9.53
CA ARG A 42 -2.16 -3.89 9.92
C ARG A 42 -2.82 -3.64 11.27
N GLN A 43 -2.25 -2.82 12.14
CA GLN A 43 -2.86 -2.46 13.43
C GLN A 43 -3.92 -1.35 13.32
N LEU A 44 -4.00 -0.65 12.17
CA LEU A 44 -5.03 0.36 11.93
C LEU A 44 -6.41 -0.29 11.76
N PRO A 45 -7.49 0.33 12.27
CA PRO A 45 -8.86 -0.18 12.10
C PRO A 45 -9.23 -0.37 10.63
N SER A 46 -9.89 -1.49 10.31
CA SER A 46 -10.36 -1.87 8.96
C SER A 46 -9.28 -1.96 7.87
N VAL A 47 -8.00 -1.91 8.26
CA VAL A 47 -6.87 -2.07 7.36
C VAL A 47 -6.25 -3.45 7.53
N ASN A 48 -5.96 -4.14 6.45
CA ASN A 48 -5.16 -5.35 6.45
C ASN A 48 -4.14 -5.32 5.31
N THR A 49 -3.31 -6.35 5.21
CA THR A 49 -2.44 -6.57 4.06
C THR A 49 -2.63 -7.99 3.55
N ASP A 50 -2.46 -8.17 2.23
CA ASP A 50 -2.33 -9.49 1.66
C ASP A 50 -0.98 -10.13 2.04
N ILE A 51 -0.72 -11.34 1.54
CA ILE A 51 0.52 -12.05 1.82
C ILE A 51 1.77 -11.36 1.23
N GLU A 52 1.60 -10.56 0.19
CA GLU A 52 2.66 -9.78 -0.44
C GLU A 52 2.88 -8.40 0.21
N GLY A 53 2.07 -8.06 1.22
CA GLY A 53 2.15 -6.79 1.95
C GLY A 53 1.35 -5.65 1.34
N SER A 54 0.58 -5.89 0.26
CA SER A 54 -0.29 -4.87 -0.34
C SER A 54 -1.43 -4.52 0.60
N ILE A 55 -1.72 -3.24 0.75
CA ILE A 55 -2.71 -2.77 1.71
C ILE A 55 -4.13 -3.06 1.20
N ILE A 56 -4.95 -3.57 2.10
CA ILE A 56 -6.40 -3.76 1.90
C ILE A 56 -7.11 -2.91 2.94
N PHE A 57 -7.93 -1.96 2.49
CA PHE A 57 -8.74 -1.12 3.36
C PHE A 57 -10.22 -1.21 2.97
N ARG A 58 -11.08 -1.58 3.92
CA ARG A 58 -12.53 -1.78 3.68
C ARG A 58 -12.79 -2.68 2.45
N GLY A 59 -12.08 -3.81 2.37
CA GLY A 59 -12.20 -4.78 1.28
C GLY A 59 -11.57 -4.38 -0.06
N SER A 60 -10.91 -3.22 -0.16
CA SER A 60 -10.25 -2.77 -1.38
C SER A 60 -8.75 -2.69 -1.25
N SER A 61 -8.02 -3.22 -2.23
CA SER A 61 -6.57 -3.04 -2.40
C SER A 61 -6.19 -1.75 -3.14
N LYS A 62 -7.17 -0.93 -3.55
CA LYS A 62 -6.96 0.28 -4.34
C LYS A 62 -6.99 1.53 -3.46
N SER A 63 -6.03 1.66 -2.56
CA SER A 63 -5.76 2.86 -1.76
C SER A 63 -4.55 3.60 -2.29
N VAL A 64 -4.54 4.93 -2.17
CA VAL A 64 -3.38 5.75 -2.53
C VAL A 64 -2.42 5.82 -1.36
N GLN A 65 -1.14 5.68 -1.64
CA GLN A 65 -0.08 5.74 -0.66
C GLN A 65 0.83 6.94 -0.93
N LEU A 66 0.97 7.81 0.06
CA LEU A 66 1.65 9.09 -0.08
C LEU A 66 2.71 9.26 1.00
N ILE A 67 3.93 9.64 0.64
CA ILE A 67 4.91 10.14 1.60
C ILE A 67 4.76 11.65 1.67
N ARG A 68 4.43 12.18 2.88
CA ARG A 68 4.22 13.61 3.11
C ARG A 68 3.14 14.25 2.18
N GLY A 69 2.17 13.44 1.74
CA GLY A 69 1.10 13.91 0.84
C GLY A 69 1.46 13.91 -0.65
N VAL A 70 2.58 13.31 -1.05
CA VAL A 70 3.04 13.20 -2.44
C VAL A 70 3.08 11.74 -2.87
N PRO A 71 2.61 11.38 -4.09
CA PRO A 71 2.75 10.03 -4.63
C PRO A 71 4.20 9.74 -5.04
N TYR A 72 4.68 8.54 -4.69
CA TYR A 72 6.01 8.06 -5.04
C TYR A 72 5.91 6.83 -5.94
N GLY A 73 6.71 6.78 -7.01
CA GLY A 73 6.66 5.71 -8.01
C GLY A 73 6.81 4.30 -7.43
N PHE A 74 7.67 4.12 -6.42
CA PHE A 74 7.88 2.81 -5.79
C PHE A 74 6.70 2.34 -4.92
N LEU A 75 5.84 3.24 -4.46
CA LEU A 75 4.62 2.90 -3.69
C LEU A 75 3.39 2.67 -4.57
N GLU A 76 3.45 2.91 -5.87
CA GLU A 76 2.27 2.79 -6.74
C GLU A 76 2.02 1.35 -7.22
N GLU A 77 3.05 0.62 -7.64
CA GLU A 77 2.89 -0.74 -8.16
C GLU A 77 3.43 -1.82 -7.23
N GLN A 78 4.50 -1.52 -6.50
CA GLN A 78 5.22 -2.47 -5.67
C GLN A 78 5.10 -2.14 -4.18
N SER A 79 4.04 -1.44 -3.79
CA SER A 79 3.86 -0.97 -2.41
C SER A 79 3.98 -2.08 -1.38
N GLY A 80 3.41 -3.24 -1.65
CA GLY A 80 3.48 -4.39 -0.77
C GLY A 80 4.92 -4.83 -0.52
N ASP A 81 5.65 -5.10 -1.59
CA ASP A 81 7.05 -5.52 -1.53
C ASP A 81 7.95 -4.54 -0.79
N ILE A 82 7.70 -3.24 -0.95
CA ILE A 82 8.42 -2.17 -0.27
C ILE A 82 8.04 -2.10 1.22
N LEU A 83 6.74 -2.07 1.53
CA LEU A 83 6.26 -1.89 2.90
C LEU A 83 6.62 -3.04 3.84
N ILE A 84 6.77 -4.26 3.33
CA ILE A 84 7.24 -5.41 4.11
C ILE A 84 8.76 -5.40 4.36
N GLN A 85 9.49 -4.50 3.71
CA GLN A 85 10.94 -4.36 3.87
C GLN A 85 11.32 -3.09 4.61
N LEU A 86 10.48 -2.05 4.56
CA LEU A 86 10.72 -0.83 5.32
C LEU A 86 10.56 -1.09 6.82
N PRO A 87 11.57 -0.72 7.65
CA PRO A 87 11.44 -0.79 9.09
C PRO A 87 10.22 0.03 9.57
N ALA A 88 9.48 -0.52 10.51
CA ALA A 88 8.31 0.16 11.07
C ALA A 88 8.63 1.52 11.73
N SER A 89 9.85 1.69 12.23
CA SER A 89 10.37 2.93 12.84
C SER A 89 10.72 4.02 11.83
N PHE A 90 10.80 3.70 10.54
CA PHE A 90 11.16 4.68 9.51
C PHE A 90 10.16 5.84 9.46
N PHE A 91 8.87 5.55 9.40
CA PHE A 91 7.82 6.56 9.52
C PHE A 91 7.47 6.78 10.99
N SER A 92 7.35 8.05 11.42
CA SER A 92 6.93 8.38 12.79
C SER A 92 5.42 8.24 12.96
N GLN A 93 4.67 8.43 11.87
CA GLN A 93 3.22 8.45 11.86
C GLN A 93 2.69 7.91 10.54
N ILE A 94 1.65 7.11 10.64
CA ILE A 94 0.87 6.62 9.49
C ILE A 94 -0.58 7.04 9.71
N THR A 95 -1.13 7.76 8.75
CA THR A 95 -2.51 8.27 8.79
C THR A 95 -3.30 7.70 7.62
N VAL A 96 -4.50 7.20 7.89
CA VAL A 96 -5.48 6.80 6.89
C VAL A 96 -6.62 7.79 6.89
N LEU A 97 -6.92 8.33 5.71
CA LEU A 97 -8.02 9.24 5.47
C LEU A 97 -9.05 8.52 4.60
N SER A 98 -10.21 8.16 5.17
CA SER A 98 -11.30 7.55 4.39
C SER A 98 -11.98 8.59 3.48
N GLN A 99 -12.00 9.86 3.93
CA GLN A 99 -12.49 10.99 3.16
C GLN A 99 -11.44 12.11 3.15
N PRO A 100 -10.37 12.00 2.33
CA PRO A 100 -9.33 13.02 2.25
C PRO A 100 -9.92 14.36 1.76
N ASP A 101 -9.28 15.47 2.17
CA ASP A 101 -9.64 16.78 1.68
C ASP A 101 -9.25 16.96 0.19
N LEU A 102 -9.71 18.08 -0.42
CA LEU A 102 -9.49 18.35 -1.84
C LEU A 102 -8.04 18.71 -2.18
N SER A 103 -7.16 18.87 -1.20
CA SER A 103 -5.72 19.08 -1.42
C SER A 103 -4.96 17.77 -1.72
N PHE A 104 -5.65 16.63 -1.78
CA PHE A 104 -5.12 15.35 -2.27
C PHE A 104 -5.67 15.05 -3.66
N LEU A 105 -4.90 14.30 -4.46
CA LEU A 105 -5.42 13.77 -5.73
C LEU A 105 -6.66 12.90 -5.49
N PRO A 106 -7.64 12.90 -6.40
CA PRO A 106 -8.89 12.13 -6.25
C PRO A 106 -8.69 10.63 -6.41
N ASP A 107 -7.46 10.18 -6.49
CA ASP A 107 -7.10 8.78 -6.68
C ASP A 107 -7.38 7.93 -5.43
N GLY A 108 -7.65 6.63 -5.65
CA GLY A 108 -7.85 5.62 -4.63
C GLY A 108 -9.31 5.39 -4.26
N GLU A 109 -9.67 4.14 -4.21
CA GLU A 109 -11.04 3.69 -4.00
C GLU A 109 -11.53 3.87 -2.56
N SER A 110 -10.69 3.52 -1.59
CA SER A 110 -11.10 3.44 -0.19
C SER A 110 -10.48 4.51 0.69
N GLY A 111 -9.54 5.30 0.17
CA GLY A 111 -8.90 6.36 0.93
C GLY A 111 -7.43 6.57 0.60
N VAL A 112 -6.79 7.39 1.43
CA VAL A 112 -5.39 7.79 1.31
C VAL A 112 -4.62 7.35 2.55
N PHE A 113 -3.47 6.71 2.35
CA PHE A 113 -2.47 6.43 3.37
C PHE A 113 -1.36 7.47 3.27
N SER A 114 -1.14 8.24 4.31
CA SER A 114 -0.10 9.25 4.39
C SER A 114 0.97 8.84 5.41
N TYR A 115 2.20 8.72 4.95
CA TYR A 115 3.36 8.38 5.74
C TYR A 115 4.18 9.64 6.04
N THR A 116 4.52 9.83 7.30
CA THR A 116 5.32 10.98 7.74
C THR A 116 6.51 10.50 8.55
N SER A 117 7.72 10.81 8.10
CA SER A 117 8.96 10.48 8.82
C SER A 117 9.26 11.44 9.97
N ILE A 118 8.62 12.62 9.97
CA ILE A 118 8.89 13.69 10.94
C ILE A 118 7.59 14.18 11.54
N PRO A 119 7.52 14.28 12.89
CA PRO A 119 6.56 15.16 13.54
C PRO A 119 6.89 16.62 13.21
N GLU A 120 5.87 17.48 13.26
CA GLU A 120 6.02 18.94 13.16
C GLU A 120 7.16 19.48 14.02
N TYR A 121 7.69 20.66 13.66
CA TYR A 121 8.77 21.38 14.32
C TYR A 121 8.82 21.12 15.85
N LYS A 122 9.83 20.38 16.30
CA LYS A 122 10.10 20.11 17.71
C LYS A 122 11.20 21.02 18.20
N THR A 123 11.02 21.59 19.37
CA THR A 123 12.02 22.45 20.02
C THR A 123 13.16 21.68 20.71
N SER A 124 13.11 20.34 20.77
CA SER A 124 14.10 19.51 21.48
C SER A 124 14.90 18.66 20.50
N SER A 125 16.21 18.59 20.77
CA SER A 125 17.10 17.63 20.07
C SER A 125 16.89 16.22 20.61
N SER A 126 17.01 15.22 19.75
CA SER A 126 16.88 13.81 20.12
C SER A 126 17.72 12.93 19.20
N LEU A 127 18.22 11.82 19.75
CA LEU A 127 18.91 10.77 19.01
C LEU A 127 18.32 9.41 19.40
N ASN A 128 17.93 8.62 18.42
CA ASN A 128 17.51 7.23 18.60
C ASN A 128 18.42 6.32 17.79
N LEU A 129 18.95 5.28 18.45
CA LEU A 129 19.74 4.22 17.83
C LEU A 129 19.00 2.91 17.99
N THR A 130 18.89 2.12 16.93
CA THR A 130 18.20 0.82 16.95
C THR A 130 19.11 -0.25 16.34
N LEU A 131 19.20 -1.41 17.01
CA LEU A 131 19.86 -2.61 16.51
C LEU A 131 18.94 -3.80 16.76
N GLY A 132 18.89 -4.74 15.83
CA GLY A 132 18.08 -5.93 16.00
C GLY A 132 18.53 -7.11 15.17
N GLY A 133 18.18 -8.31 15.66
CA GLY A 133 18.34 -9.57 14.97
C GLY A 133 17.08 -10.41 15.03
N GLY A 134 16.80 -11.14 13.98
CA GLY A 134 15.64 -12.02 13.87
C GLY A 134 16.02 -13.43 13.40
N SER A 135 15.05 -14.35 13.48
CA SER A 135 15.22 -15.70 12.93
C SER A 135 15.56 -15.65 11.44
N ASN A 136 16.22 -16.71 10.94
CA ASN A 136 16.60 -16.86 9.52
C ASN A 136 17.48 -15.71 8.99
N GLN A 137 18.52 -15.33 9.75
CA GLN A 137 19.52 -14.30 9.35
C GLN A 137 18.94 -12.92 9.03
N ARG A 138 17.88 -12.52 9.74
CA ARG A 138 17.32 -11.16 9.65
C ARG A 138 18.07 -10.21 10.56
N TYR A 139 18.39 -9.03 10.05
CA TYR A 139 19.10 -7.97 10.80
C TYR A 139 18.47 -6.62 10.54
N THR A 140 18.55 -5.72 11.52
CA THR A 140 18.15 -4.32 11.34
C THR A 140 19.07 -3.41 12.15
N ALA A 141 19.41 -2.27 11.56
CA ALA A 141 20.14 -1.19 12.24
C ALA A 141 19.54 0.15 11.82
N GLY A 142 19.38 1.08 12.75
CA GLY A 142 18.79 2.38 12.45
C GLY A 142 19.37 3.49 13.32
N ILE A 143 19.42 4.69 12.73
CA ILE A 143 19.73 5.94 13.43
C ILE A 143 18.71 7.00 13.02
N LYS A 144 18.14 7.69 14.01
CA LYS A 144 17.25 8.83 13.80
C LYS A 144 17.69 9.96 14.71
N ALA A 145 18.00 11.10 14.11
CA ALA A 145 18.43 12.29 14.84
C ALA A 145 17.56 13.49 14.46
N ASN A 146 17.28 14.33 15.45
CA ASN A 146 16.63 15.62 15.30
C ASN A 146 17.39 16.68 16.07
N VAL A 147 17.78 17.77 15.41
CA VAL A 147 18.54 18.88 15.99
C VAL A 147 17.91 20.20 15.56
N ASN A 148 17.65 21.07 16.52
CA ASN A 148 16.94 22.35 16.28
C ASN A 148 17.76 23.55 16.79
N PRO A 149 18.83 23.96 16.09
CA PRO A 149 19.65 25.12 16.46
C PRO A 149 18.99 26.43 15.98
N GLY A 150 18.27 27.12 16.87
CA GLY A 150 17.65 28.42 16.60
C GLY A 150 16.59 28.37 15.51
N LYS A 151 16.84 28.99 14.36
CA LYS A 151 15.91 29.04 13.22
C LYS A 151 15.93 27.78 12.34
N TRP A 152 16.86 26.88 12.57
CA TRP A 152 17.03 25.65 11.81
C TRP A 152 16.37 24.47 12.50
N SER A 153 15.85 23.55 11.72
CA SER A 153 15.42 22.22 12.13
C SER A 153 16.02 21.20 11.17
N VAL A 154 16.83 20.28 11.68
CA VAL A 154 17.42 19.23 10.87
C VAL A 154 17.01 17.89 11.44
N THR A 155 16.36 17.07 10.64
CA THR A 155 16.03 15.68 10.99
C THR A 155 16.65 14.77 9.95
N THR A 156 17.29 13.72 10.41
CA THR A 156 17.82 12.65 9.56
C THR A 156 17.41 11.31 10.12
N ASN A 157 17.17 10.38 9.22
CA ASN A 157 16.81 9.02 9.52
C ASN A 157 17.51 8.11 8.51
N TYR A 158 18.16 7.07 9.00
CA TYR A 158 18.76 6.04 8.17
C TYR A 158 18.46 4.68 8.78
N ASN A 159 18.09 3.71 7.94
CA ASN A 159 17.83 2.34 8.34
C ASN A 159 18.46 1.38 7.34
N TYR A 160 19.11 0.35 7.88
CA TYR A 160 19.51 -0.86 7.19
C TYR A 160 18.62 -2.00 7.65
N ARG A 161 18.17 -2.85 6.72
CA ARG A 161 17.44 -4.06 7.03
C ARG A 161 17.80 -5.17 6.05
N ARG A 162 18.10 -6.35 6.60
CA ARG A 162 18.22 -7.60 5.86
C ARG A 162 17.08 -8.50 6.27
N GLU A 163 16.32 -8.97 5.28
CA GLU A 163 15.22 -9.91 5.46
C GLU A 163 15.57 -11.29 4.91
N TYR A 164 14.77 -12.27 5.29
CA TYR A 164 14.70 -13.56 4.64
C TYR A 164 13.32 -13.74 4.01
N ARG A 165 13.29 -14.17 2.76
CA ARG A 165 12.07 -14.47 2.03
C ARG A 165 12.13 -15.91 1.55
N GLU A 166 11.28 -16.73 2.08
CA GLU A 166 10.95 -18.01 1.51
C GLU A 166 9.50 -17.93 1.05
N ARG A 167 9.25 -18.27 -0.20
CA ARG A 167 7.94 -18.20 -0.83
C ARG A 167 7.66 -19.50 -1.54
N SER A 168 6.49 -20.07 -1.32
CA SER A 168 5.93 -21.13 -2.14
C SER A 168 4.67 -20.65 -2.84
N PHE A 169 4.52 -21.09 -4.08
CA PHE A 169 3.33 -20.85 -4.87
C PHE A 169 2.92 -22.11 -5.59
N TYR A 170 1.85 -22.72 -5.12
CA TYR A 170 1.22 -23.87 -5.75
C TYR A 170 0.04 -23.42 -6.60
N LYS A 171 -0.09 -23.97 -7.80
CA LYS A 171 -1.21 -23.73 -8.70
C LYS A 171 -1.62 -25.00 -9.40
N LEU A 172 -2.89 -25.35 -9.29
CA LEU A 172 -3.52 -26.44 -10.04
C LEU A 172 -4.61 -25.85 -10.92
N THR A 173 -4.51 -26.03 -12.23
CA THR A 173 -5.51 -25.65 -13.22
C THR A 173 -6.06 -26.90 -13.88
N THR A 174 -7.37 -27.05 -13.91
CA THR A 174 -8.08 -28.18 -14.52
C THR A 174 -9.08 -27.67 -15.56
N ASN A 175 -9.06 -28.27 -16.73
CA ASN A 175 -10.03 -27.99 -17.82
C ASN A 175 -10.41 -29.32 -18.52
N SER A 176 -11.18 -29.24 -19.61
CA SER A 176 -11.60 -30.42 -20.37
C SER A 176 -10.45 -31.22 -21.01
N SER A 177 -9.29 -30.60 -21.23
CA SER A 177 -8.12 -31.24 -21.86
C SER A 177 -7.22 -31.95 -20.84
N GLY A 178 -7.41 -31.71 -19.53
CA GLY A 178 -6.61 -32.29 -18.45
C GLY A 178 -6.27 -31.30 -17.35
N SER A 179 -5.09 -31.43 -16.77
CA SER A 179 -4.63 -30.52 -15.69
C SER A 179 -3.19 -30.06 -15.87
N THR A 180 -2.93 -28.87 -15.36
CA THR A 180 -1.56 -28.32 -15.22
C THR A 180 -1.32 -27.97 -13.77
N GLU A 181 -0.30 -28.56 -13.21
CA GLU A 181 0.16 -28.37 -11.83
C GLU A 181 1.49 -27.63 -11.85
N MET A 182 1.60 -26.57 -11.06
CA MET A 182 2.83 -25.80 -10.86
C MET A 182 3.12 -25.72 -9.37
N ASP A 183 4.33 -26.06 -8.98
CA ASP A 183 4.88 -25.86 -7.66
C ASP A 183 6.16 -25.03 -7.77
N ASN A 184 6.14 -23.82 -7.25
CA ASN A 184 7.23 -22.84 -7.32
C ASN A 184 7.70 -22.53 -5.90
N ASN A 185 8.96 -22.86 -5.61
CA ASN A 185 9.61 -22.55 -4.34
C ASN A 185 10.81 -21.63 -4.60
N ALA A 186 10.90 -20.55 -3.85
CA ALA A 186 11.99 -19.59 -3.99
C ALA A 186 12.41 -18.99 -2.64
N SER A 187 13.71 -18.75 -2.48
CA SER A 187 14.27 -18.06 -1.31
C SER A 187 15.13 -16.86 -1.74
N ALA A 188 15.19 -15.84 -0.90
CA ALA A 188 15.99 -14.65 -1.10
C ALA A 188 16.33 -13.96 0.22
N HIS A 189 17.40 -13.17 0.23
CA HIS A 189 17.83 -12.33 1.35
C HIS A 189 17.90 -10.85 0.91
N PRO A 190 16.76 -10.16 0.79
CA PRO A 190 16.78 -8.75 0.41
C PRO A 190 17.46 -7.89 1.47
N GLU A 191 18.33 -7.01 1.00
CA GLU A 191 19.02 -6.00 1.78
C GLU A 191 18.54 -4.62 1.35
N VAL A 192 18.09 -3.82 2.33
CA VAL A 192 17.51 -2.50 2.10
C VAL A 192 18.27 -1.46 2.90
N HIS A 193 18.72 -0.44 2.22
CA HIS A 193 19.23 0.82 2.79
C HIS A 193 18.22 1.91 2.47
N ILE A 194 17.68 2.58 3.48
CA ILE A 194 16.79 3.72 3.27
C ILE A 194 17.12 4.83 4.25
N GLY A 195 17.14 6.06 3.73
CA GLY A 195 17.39 7.23 4.56
C GLY A 195 16.67 8.45 4.05
N ASP A 196 16.37 9.38 4.96
CA ASP A 196 15.85 10.69 4.64
C ASP A 196 16.54 11.79 5.44
N ILE A 197 16.55 12.99 4.87
CA ILE A 197 16.99 14.21 5.53
C ILE A 197 15.94 15.28 5.27
N THR A 198 15.51 15.94 6.33
CA THR A 198 14.71 17.17 6.25
C THR A 198 15.46 18.31 6.88
N VAL A 199 15.56 19.41 6.16
CA VAL A 199 16.08 20.68 6.64
C VAL A 199 14.96 21.70 6.59
N GLY A 200 14.58 22.23 7.74
CA GLY A 200 13.64 23.34 7.88
C GLY A 200 14.35 24.61 8.28
N TYR A 201 13.91 25.74 7.75
CA TYR A 201 14.44 27.05 8.08
C TYR A 201 13.33 28.08 8.28
N LEU A 202 13.30 28.72 9.44
CA LEU A 202 12.38 29.80 9.77
C LEU A 202 12.93 31.11 9.22
N LEU A 203 12.48 31.48 8.00
CA LEU A 203 12.88 32.73 7.32
C LEU A 203 12.39 33.95 8.13
N SER A 204 11.13 33.89 8.58
CA SER A 204 10.47 34.89 9.44
C SER A 204 9.46 34.18 10.35
N ASP A 205 8.83 34.90 11.27
CA ASP A 205 7.72 34.34 12.09
C ASP A 205 6.52 33.85 11.26
N LYS A 206 6.47 34.21 9.98
CA LYS A 206 5.41 33.86 9.05
C LYS A 206 5.82 32.90 7.94
N ASP A 207 7.12 32.75 7.71
CA ASP A 207 7.68 32.06 6.57
C ASP A 207 8.57 30.90 7.00
N TYR A 208 8.19 29.68 6.60
CA TYR A 208 8.95 28.47 6.87
C TYR A 208 9.26 27.74 5.56
N LEU A 209 10.56 27.51 5.32
CA LEU A 209 11.06 26.75 4.18
C LEU A 209 11.47 25.37 4.65
N THR A 210 11.09 24.32 3.91
CA THR A 210 11.51 22.94 4.16
C THR A 210 12.07 22.34 2.89
N VAL A 211 13.23 21.69 3.01
CA VAL A 211 13.81 20.83 1.98
C VAL A 211 13.86 19.41 2.53
N TYR A 212 13.37 18.45 1.76
CA TYR A 212 13.33 17.03 2.10
C TYR A 212 13.98 16.21 1.01
N THR A 213 14.77 15.22 1.38
CA THR A 213 15.37 14.24 0.48
C THR A 213 15.15 12.83 1.01
N LEU A 214 14.94 11.86 0.10
CA LEU A 214 14.86 10.44 0.41
C LEU A 214 15.76 9.68 -0.55
N LEU A 215 16.47 8.69 -0.02
CA LEU A 215 17.30 7.75 -0.77
C LEU A 215 16.95 6.33 -0.30
N GLN A 216 16.75 5.42 -1.23
CA GLN A 216 16.57 3.99 -0.97
C GLN A 216 17.39 3.21 -1.98
N HIS A 217 18.07 2.18 -1.49
CA HIS A 217 18.69 1.13 -2.29
C HIS A 217 18.26 -0.23 -1.75
N MET A 218 17.84 -1.13 -2.64
CA MET A 218 17.53 -2.52 -2.29
C MET A 218 18.12 -3.45 -3.32
N GLN A 219 18.73 -4.53 -2.86
CA GLN A 219 19.23 -5.59 -3.73
C GLN A 219 19.01 -6.96 -3.11
N TYR A 220 18.86 -7.97 -3.94
CA TYR A 220 18.87 -9.37 -3.53
C TYR A 220 19.03 -10.32 -4.70
N ASP A 221 19.59 -11.49 -4.38
CA ASP A 221 19.58 -12.66 -5.25
C ASP A 221 18.42 -13.57 -4.85
N ARG A 222 17.77 -14.17 -5.83
CA ARG A 222 16.71 -15.17 -5.65
C ARG A 222 17.05 -16.43 -6.38
N TYR A 223 16.92 -17.55 -5.66
CA TYR A 223 17.01 -18.89 -6.22
C TYR A 223 15.66 -19.56 -6.09
N GLY A 224 15.23 -20.27 -7.14
CA GLY A 224 13.97 -20.99 -7.11
C GLY A 224 13.88 -22.09 -8.15
N GLY A 225 13.01 -23.05 -7.86
CA GLY A 225 12.64 -24.12 -8.77
C GLY A 225 11.15 -24.11 -9.03
N ILE A 226 10.75 -24.16 -10.30
CA ILE A 226 9.36 -24.22 -10.75
C ILE A 226 9.13 -25.61 -11.35
N ASN A 227 8.41 -26.47 -10.63
CA ASN A 227 8.01 -27.78 -11.11
C ASN A 227 6.71 -27.66 -11.89
N ASN A 228 6.73 -27.94 -13.18
CA ASN A 228 5.55 -27.94 -14.03
C ASN A 228 5.20 -29.37 -14.46
N THR A 229 4.00 -29.84 -14.11
CA THR A 229 3.48 -31.15 -14.50
C THR A 229 2.18 -30.97 -15.29
N ARG A 230 2.15 -31.45 -16.53
CA ARG A 230 0.94 -31.48 -17.37
C ARG A 230 0.42 -32.90 -17.47
N ARG A 231 -0.91 -33.06 -17.29
CA ARG A 231 -1.62 -34.33 -17.42
C ARG A 231 -2.73 -34.20 -18.47
N ASN A 232 -2.99 -35.29 -19.18
CA ASN A 232 -4.12 -35.38 -20.10
C ASN A 232 -5.45 -35.57 -19.30
N SER A 233 -6.56 -35.64 -20.02
CA SER A 233 -7.91 -35.85 -19.43
C SER A 233 -8.09 -37.20 -18.70
N VAL A 234 -7.22 -38.17 -18.93
CA VAL A 234 -7.25 -39.51 -18.28
C VAL A 234 -6.33 -39.55 -17.05
N GLY A 235 -5.52 -38.48 -16.83
CA GLY A 235 -4.61 -38.35 -15.69
C GLY A 235 -3.14 -38.73 -15.96
N ASP A 236 -2.81 -39.17 -17.17
CA ASP A 236 -1.43 -39.51 -17.52
C ASP A 236 -0.57 -38.25 -17.65
N ILE A 237 0.66 -38.34 -17.15
CA ILE A 237 1.65 -37.27 -17.29
C ILE A 237 2.12 -37.16 -18.75
N THR A 238 1.80 -36.07 -19.41
CA THR A 238 2.21 -35.78 -20.78
C THR A 238 3.52 -34.99 -20.85
N ASN A 239 3.79 -34.17 -19.82
CA ASN A 239 5.02 -33.40 -19.73
C ASN A 239 5.34 -33.09 -18.26
N LYS A 240 6.65 -33.16 -17.89
CA LYS A 240 7.13 -32.71 -16.59
C LYS A 240 8.50 -32.05 -16.74
N ILE A 241 8.55 -30.77 -16.41
CA ILE A 241 9.75 -29.91 -16.54
C ILE A 241 10.02 -29.24 -15.20
N ILE A 242 11.27 -29.18 -14.80
CA ILE A 242 11.76 -28.35 -13.72
C ILE A 242 12.41 -27.12 -14.35
N ARG A 243 11.95 -25.92 -14.01
CA ARG A 243 12.56 -24.66 -14.45
C ARG A 243 13.31 -24.05 -13.27
N HIS A 244 14.63 -24.15 -13.32
CA HIS A 244 15.51 -23.47 -12.36
C HIS A 244 15.55 -21.98 -12.67
N ARG A 245 15.49 -21.15 -11.64
CA ARG A 245 15.55 -19.69 -11.76
C ARG A 245 16.70 -19.15 -10.92
N TYR A 246 17.56 -18.41 -11.56
CA TYR A 246 18.63 -17.62 -10.95
C TYR A 246 18.32 -16.16 -11.26
N ASN A 247 18.07 -15.37 -10.22
CA ASN A 247 17.61 -14.00 -10.37
C ASN A 247 18.44 -13.09 -9.48
N ASN A 248 18.89 -11.98 -10.07
CA ASN A 248 19.46 -10.84 -9.35
C ASN A 248 18.54 -9.62 -9.54
N GLN A 249 18.20 -8.93 -8.48
CA GLN A 249 17.27 -7.80 -8.52
C GLN A 249 17.83 -6.62 -7.74
N GLY A 250 17.76 -5.42 -8.35
CA GLY A 250 18.07 -4.13 -7.77
C GLY A 250 16.90 -3.17 -7.83
N GLN A 251 16.76 -2.32 -6.82
CA GLN A 251 15.78 -1.24 -6.79
C GLN A 251 16.42 0.00 -6.16
N ASP A 252 16.33 1.13 -6.84
CA ASP A 252 16.78 2.42 -6.35
C ASP A 252 15.64 3.44 -6.37
N ALA A 253 15.50 4.21 -5.31
CA ALA A 253 14.58 5.34 -5.27
C ALA A 253 15.25 6.56 -4.67
N TYR A 254 14.99 7.73 -5.26
CA TYR A 254 15.41 9.00 -4.69
C TYR A 254 14.33 10.06 -4.87
N ALA A 255 14.30 11.00 -3.94
CA ALA A 255 13.39 12.14 -4.01
C ALA A 255 14.02 13.41 -3.47
N ALA A 256 13.58 14.53 -4.04
CA ALA A 256 13.86 15.87 -3.54
C ALA A 256 12.56 16.68 -3.52
N GLU A 257 12.29 17.35 -2.38
CA GLU A 257 11.10 18.18 -2.19
C GLU A 257 11.52 19.51 -1.59
N ALA A 258 10.93 20.60 -2.08
CA ALA A 258 10.98 21.91 -1.45
C ALA A 258 9.56 22.37 -1.14
N THR A 259 9.32 22.84 0.08
CA THR A 259 8.03 23.39 0.50
C THR A 259 8.23 24.73 1.18
N TRP A 260 7.52 25.76 0.69
CA TRP A 260 7.41 27.04 1.36
C TRP A 260 6.03 27.19 1.94
N LEU A 261 5.96 27.53 3.23
CA LEU A 261 4.76 27.81 3.99
C LEU A 261 4.78 29.26 4.44
N HIS A 262 3.76 30.03 4.05
CA HIS A 262 3.52 31.40 4.53
C HIS A 262 2.26 31.44 5.38
N THR A 263 2.33 32.10 6.53
CA THR A 263 1.19 32.28 7.45
C THR A 263 0.74 33.74 7.41
N PHE A 264 -0.50 33.98 7.00
CA PHE A 264 -1.11 35.31 7.00
C PHE A 264 -1.49 35.76 8.42
N TRP A 265 -1.79 37.04 8.59
CA TRP A 265 -2.15 37.66 9.89
C TRP A 265 -3.39 37.06 10.56
N ASN A 266 -4.32 36.49 9.79
CA ASN A 266 -5.56 35.86 10.27
C ASN A 266 -5.44 34.35 10.43
N LYS A 267 -4.22 33.81 10.57
CA LYS A 267 -3.91 32.37 10.60
C LYS A 267 -4.22 31.63 9.28
N GLY A 268 -4.50 32.34 8.20
CA GLY A 268 -4.53 31.78 6.86
C GLY A 268 -3.15 31.29 6.45
N LYS A 269 -3.08 30.30 5.54
CA LYS A 269 -1.84 29.67 5.11
C LYS A 269 -1.78 29.59 3.60
N LEU A 270 -0.62 29.91 3.04
CA LEU A 270 -0.23 29.59 1.67
C LEU A 270 0.87 28.52 1.74
N SER A 271 0.68 27.42 1.02
CA SER A 271 1.71 26.41 0.84
C SER A 271 2.04 26.26 -0.64
N ILE A 272 3.32 26.28 -0.97
CA ILE A 272 3.83 25.98 -2.32
C ILE A 272 4.81 24.84 -2.18
N ARG A 273 4.62 23.79 -2.96
CA ARG A 273 5.46 22.58 -2.92
C ARG A 273 5.87 22.18 -4.32
N PHE A 274 7.11 21.80 -4.45
CA PHE A 274 7.67 21.11 -5.60
C PHE A 274 8.33 19.82 -5.13
N ASN A 275 8.05 18.70 -5.80
CA ASN A 275 8.68 17.40 -5.54
C ASN A 275 9.09 16.75 -6.85
N TYR A 276 10.28 16.19 -6.86
CA TYR A 276 10.74 15.26 -7.86
C TYR A 276 11.07 13.94 -7.20
N ASN A 277 10.59 12.83 -7.74
CA ASN A 277 11.00 11.50 -7.29
C ASN A 277 11.19 10.56 -8.47
N ASN A 278 12.15 9.67 -8.33
CA ASN A 278 12.45 8.63 -9.30
C ASN A 278 12.52 7.27 -8.59
N PHE A 279 12.19 6.23 -9.32
CA PHE A 279 12.34 4.85 -8.94
C PHE A 279 12.83 4.05 -10.14
N SER A 280 13.93 3.32 -9.97
CA SER A 280 14.44 2.38 -10.94
C SER A 280 14.41 0.95 -10.41
N TYR A 281 14.16 0.02 -11.29
CA TYR A 281 14.08 -1.40 -11.03
C TYR A 281 14.82 -2.16 -12.12
N ASP A 282 15.76 -3.00 -11.70
CA ASP A 282 16.54 -3.88 -12.58
C ASP A 282 16.37 -5.32 -12.12
N GLU A 283 16.04 -6.21 -13.05
CA GLU A 283 15.91 -7.62 -12.78
C GLU A 283 16.59 -8.43 -13.89
N ASN A 284 17.56 -9.26 -13.52
CA ASN A 284 18.27 -10.14 -14.39
C ASN A 284 17.93 -11.59 -14.04
N ASN A 285 17.25 -12.31 -14.94
CA ASN A 285 16.88 -13.68 -14.76
C ASN A 285 17.65 -14.56 -15.75
N HIS A 286 18.20 -15.66 -15.22
CA HIS A 286 18.67 -16.80 -15.99
C HIS A 286 17.80 -18.00 -15.66
N TYR A 287 17.32 -18.71 -16.66
CA TYR A 287 16.46 -19.87 -16.52
C TYR A 287 17.06 -21.08 -17.21
N GLU A 288 16.97 -22.23 -16.55
CA GLU A 288 17.32 -23.54 -17.10
C GLU A 288 16.12 -24.46 -17.02
N ASN A 289 15.69 -25.02 -18.14
CA ASN A 289 14.61 -26.00 -18.19
C ASN A 289 15.21 -27.40 -18.20
N GLU A 290 14.96 -28.16 -17.15
CA GLU A 290 15.39 -29.54 -16.99
C GLU A 290 14.22 -30.47 -17.27
N GLN A 291 14.45 -31.47 -18.12
CA GLN A 291 13.51 -32.58 -18.32
C GLN A 291 13.58 -33.54 -17.12
N PHE A 292 12.49 -33.63 -16.37
CA PHE A 292 12.44 -34.39 -15.11
C PHE A 292 12.87 -35.87 -15.26
N THR A 293 12.50 -36.52 -16.37
CA THR A 293 12.77 -37.94 -16.60
C THR A 293 14.23 -38.27 -16.88
N THR A 294 14.97 -37.32 -17.44
CA THR A 294 16.37 -37.56 -17.89
C THR A 294 17.37 -36.74 -17.08
N GLY A 295 16.95 -35.75 -16.31
CA GLY A 295 17.83 -34.79 -15.63
C GLY A 295 18.63 -33.88 -16.59
N LYS A 296 18.27 -33.82 -17.87
CA LYS A 296 19.01 -33.04 -18.87
C LYS A 296 18.41 -31.64 -19.01
N ILE A 297 19.27 -30.64 -19.10
CA ILE A 297 18.86 -29.31 -19.50
C ILE A 297 18.50 -29.35 -20.99
N ILE A 298 17.25 -28.98 -21.27
CA ILE A 298 16.68 -29.00 -22.64
C ILE A 298 16.53 -27.62 -23.25
N ALA A 299 16.55 -26.56 -22.44
CA ALA A 299 16.51 -25.18 -22.89
C ALA A 299 17.07 -24.23 -21.82
N GLN A 300 17.68 -23.14 -22.25
CA GLN A 300 18.11 -22.04 -21.38
C GLN A 300 17.66 -20.72 -21.99
N ASP A 301 17.20 -19.81 -21.15
CA ASP A 301 16.79 -18.48 -21.55
C ASP A 301 17.15 -17.43 -20.50
N ASN A 302 17.44 -16.21 -20.96
CA ASN A 302 17.63 -15.04 -20.12
C ASN A 302 16.46 -14.08 -20.32
N LEU A 303 16.10 -13.36 -19.24
CA LEU A 303 15.17 -12.25 -19.29
C LEU A 303 15.69 -11.13 -18.40
N ASN A 304 16.01 -10.01 -19.02
CA ASN A 304 16.44 -8.78 -18.34
C ASN A 304 15.31 -7.76 -18.39
N VAL A 305 14.88 -7.27 -17.23
CA VAL A 305 13.83 -6.28 -17.10
C VAL A 305 14.42 -5.02 -16.48
N ASN A 306 14.19 -3.87 -17.13
CA ASN A 306 14.52 -2.56 -16.61
C ASN A 306 13.25 -1.72 -16.58
N GLN A 307 12.99 -1.08 -15.46
CA GLN A 307 11.89 -0.13 -15.30
C GLN A 307 12.40 1.15 -14.65
N ASP A 308 12.06 2.28 -15.24
CA ASP A 308 12.35 3.60 -14.68
C ASP A 308 11.04 4.40 -14.57
N LYS A 309 10.81 5.00 -13.39
CA LYS A 309 9.62 5.81 -13.10
C LYS A 309 10.04 7.15 -12.53
N SER A 310 9.73 8.22 -13.21
CA SER A 310 9.95 9.56 -12.70
C SER A 310 8.64 10.33 -12.53
N ASN A 311 8.54 11.05 -11.42
CA ASN A 311 7.40 11.90 -11.10
C ASN A 311 7.87 13.33 -10.79
N TYR A 312 7.24 14.30 -11.43
CA TYR A 312 7.31 15.72 -11.08
C TYR A 312 5.96 16.11 -10.49
N PHE A 313 5.95 16.63 -9.29
CA PHE A 313 4.75 17.06 -8.60
C PHE A 313 4.89 18.49 -8.13
N PHE A 314 3.92 19.31 -8.48
CA PHE A 314 3.79 20.68 -8.02
C PHE A 314 2.44 20.88 -7.34
N SER A 315 2.39 21.58 -6.23
CA SER A 315 1.11 21.98 -5.62
C SER A 315 1.19 23.34 -4.98
N THR A 316 0.08 24.07 -5.06
CA THR A 316 -0.15 25.29 -4.28
C THR A 316 -1.50 25.20 -3.60
N ASN A 317 -1.57 25.67 -2.37
CA ASN A 317 -2.79 25.66 -1.55
C ASN A 317 -2.88 26.96 -0.77
N VAL A 318 -4.04 27.58 -0.80
CA VAL A 318 -4.41 28.72 0.04
C VAL A 318 -5.55 28.28 0.95
N TYR A 319 -5.31 28.28 2.24
CA TYR A 319 -6.30 28.08 3.30
C TYR A 319 -6.54 29.41 3.99
N TYR A 320 -7.77 29.91 3.97
CA TYR A 320 -8.09 31.24 4.49
C TYR A 320 -9.33 31.21 5.39
N PRO A 321 -9.17 31.30 6.73
CA PRO A 321 -10.27 31.44 7.67
C PRO A 321 -10.72 32.88 7.79
N PHE A 322 -12.02 33.11 7.62
CA PHE A 322 -12.67 34.43 7.83
C PHE A 322 -13.21 34.57 9.26
N GLN A 323 -13.36 35.77 9.75
CA GLN A 323 -13.80 36.03 11.12
C GLN A 323 -15.21 35.55 11.45
N ASN A 324 -16.08 35.37 10.45
CA ASN A 324 -17.48 34.97 10.61
C ASN A 324 -17.71 33.45 10.49
N GLY A 325 -16.69 32.65 10.68
CA GLY A 325 -16.77 31.19 10.66
C GLY A 325 -16.79 30.56 9.26
N TYR A 326 -16.53 31.32 8.22
CA TYR A 326 -16.24 30.78 6.89
C TYR A 326 -14.76 30.41 6.77
N THR A 327 -14.47 29.33 6.08
CA THR A 327 -13.12 28.96 5.67
C THR A 327 -13.13 28.66 4.19
N PHE A 328 -12.22 29.25 3.46
CA PHE A 328 -12.02 29.01 2.04
C PHE A 328 -10.71 28.28 1.82
N ASN A 329 -10.76 27.23 1.00
CA ASN A 329 -9.60 26.46 0.61
C ASN A 329 -9.58 26.34 -0.91
N ILE A 330 -8.50 26.82 -1.55
CA ILE A 330 -8.32 26.77 -3.01
C ILE A 330 -6.90 26.35 -3.33
N GLY A 331 -6.73 25.60 -4.40
CA GLY A 331 -5.40 25.22 -4.83
C GLY A 331 -5.34 24.60 -6.20
N TYR A 332 -4.12 24.29 -6.57
CA TYR A 332 -3.77 23.62 -7.82
C TYR A 332 -2.75 22.52 -7.56
N MET A 333 -2.86 21.42 -8.29
CA MET A 333 -1.90 20.32 -8.34
C MET A 333 -1.58 19.99 -9.78
N GLY A 334 -0.30 19.88 -10.09
CA GLY A 334 0.21 19.37 -11.36
C GLY A 334 1.08 18.16 -11.12
N ARG A 335 0.91 17.10 -11.93
CA ARG A 335 1.76 15.91 -11.89
C ARG A 335 2.14 15.50 -13.31
N ILE A 336 3.42 15.17 -13.51
CA ILE A 336 3.93 14.48 -14.69
C ILE A 336 4.52 13.18 -14.21
N GLN A 337 3.98 12.07 -14.69
CA GLN A 337 4.48 10.72 -14.46
C GLN A 337 5.04 10.20 -15.77
N ASN A 338 6.30 9.78 -15.78
CA ASN A 338 6.92 9.09 -16.91
C ASN A 338 7.36 7.70 -16.44
N GLU A 339 7.11 6.69 -17.26
CA GLU A 339 7.50 5.32 -17.00
C GLU A 339 8.02 4.65 -18.26
N ASP A 340 9.26 4.18 -18.20
CA ASP A 340 9.92 3.37 -19.20
C ASP A 340 10.04 1.94 -18.69
N TYR A 341 9.55 0.97 -19.44
CA TYR A 341 9.66 -0.45 -19.15
C TYR A 341 10.29 -1.17 -20.35
N LYS A 342 11.39 -1.88 -20.12
CA LYS A 342 12.11 -2.65 -21.13
C LYS A 342 12.30 -4.08 -20.65
N ALA A 343 11.88 -5.03 -21.47
CA ALA A 343 12.18 -6.44 -21.29
C ALA A 343 13.01 -6.92 -22.49
N LYS A 344 14.14 -7.55 -22.24
CA LYS A 344 15.00 -8.18 -23.25
C LYS A 344 15.18 -9.64 -22.92
N ALA A 345 14.78 -10.50 -23.83
CA ALA A 345 14.90 -11.94 -23.69
C ALA A 345 15.85 -12.51 -24.75
N ASP A 346 16.65 -13.48 -24.35
CA ASP A 346 17.54 -14.26 -25.22
C ASP A 346 17.35 -15.76 -24.95
N ASN A 347 17.38 -16.59 -25.99
CA ASN A 347 17.39 -18.03 -25.90
C ASN A 347 18.76 -18.59 -26.26
N LEU A 348 19.24 -19.59 -25.56
CA LEU A 348 20.45 -20.33 -25.95
C LEU A 348 20.11 -21.32 -27.09
N THR A 349 20.68 -21.13 -28.27
CA THR A 349 20.46 -21.97 -29.45
C THR A 349 21.80 -22.32 -30.07
N ASN A 350 22.14 -23.62 -30.15
CA ASN A 350 23.40 -24.13 -30.70
C ASN A 350 24.68 -23.52 -30.06
N GLY A 351 24.60 -23.10 -28.79
CA GLY A 351 25.72 -22.52 -28.05
C GLY A 351 25.79 -20.98 -28.11
N ASP A 352 24.94 -20.31 -28.89
CA ASP A 352 24.87 -18.86 -28.99
C ASP A 352 23.58 -18.31 -28.34
N TRP A 353 23.69 -17.15 -27.70
CA TRP A 353 22.54 -16.40 -27.19
C TRP A 353 21.89 -15.60 -28.33
N ILE A 354 20.67 -15.98 -28.70
CA ILE A 354 19.90 -15.38 -29.77
C ILE A 354 18.73 -14.56 -29.18
N PRO A 355 18.59 -13.27 -29.55
CA PRO A 355 17.48 -12.43 -29.10
C PRO A 355 16.12 -13.04 -29.44
N ASN A 356 15.25 -13.08 -28.43
CA ASN A 356 13.86 -13.51 -28.57
C ASN A 356 12.92 -12.32 -28.58
N LEU A 357 12.63 -11.81 -29.79
CA LEU A 357 11.79 -10.61 -29.96
C LEU A 357 10.34 -10.81 -29.47
N SER A 358 9.84 -12.07 -29.47
CA SER A 358 8.47 -12.34 -28.98
C SER A 358 8.32 -12.26 -27.46
N LYS A 359 9.45 -12.27 -26.73
CA LYS A 359 9.53 -12.08 -25.28
C LYS A 359 10.19 -10.76 -24.88
N SER A 360 10.43 -9.87 -25.86
CA SER A 360 11.08 -8.56 -25.65
C SER A 360 10.12 -7.44 -25.96
N THR A 361 10.17 -6.35 -25.18
CA THR A 361 9.35 -5.15 -25.42
C THR A 361 10.08 -3.90 -24.93
N ASP A 362 9.68 -2.74 -25.50
CA ASP A 362 10.09 -1.40 -25.07
C ASP A 362 8.82 -0.55 -24.97
N PHE A 363 8.32 -0.37 -23.76
CA PHE A 363 7.07 0.30 -23.46
C PHE A 363 7.34 1.62 -22.74
N ASN A 364 6.76 2.71 -23.25
CA ASN A 364 6.83 4.02 -22.60
C ASN A 364 5.40 4.55 -22.32
N PHE A 365 5.23 5.09 -21.13
CA PHE A 365 3.98 5.68 -20.67
C PHE A 365 4.23 7.04 -20.04
N VAL A 366 3.48 8.07 -20.50
CA VAL A 366 3.52 9.41 -19.88
C VAL A 366 2.11 9.84 -19.51
N ARG A 367 1.92 10.32 -18.27
CA ARG A 367 0.66 10.87 -17.79
C ARG A 367 0.87 12.28 -17.26
N TYR A 368 0.06 13.21 -17.75
CA TYR A 368 -0.02 14.59 -17.28
C TYR A 368 -1.34 14.77 -16.54
N ILE A 369 -1.30 15.26 -15.32
CA ILE A 369 -2.48 15.61 -14.51
C ILE A 369 -2.39 17.08 -14.16
N ASN A 370 -3.45 17.84 -14.48
CA ASN A 370 -3.65 19.21 -14.06
C ASN A 370 -4.97 19.28 -13.30
N LEU A 371 -4.94 19.66 -12.04
CA LEU A 371 -6.09 19.63 -11.16
C LEU A 371 -6.20 20.95 -10.38
N GLY A 372 -7.33 21.63 -10.55
CA GLY A 372 -7.72 22.77 -9.72
C GLY A 372 -8.81 22.35 -8.72
N TYR A 373 -8.82 22.93 -7.54
CA TYR A 373 -9.86 22.68 -6.54
C TYR A 373 -10.22 23.88 -5.72
N ALA A 374 -11.46 23.88 -5.21
CA ALA A 374 -11.95 24.85 -4.24
C ALA A 374 -12.95 24.20 -3.28
N SER A 375 -12.91 24.60 -2.00
CA SER A 375 -13.95 24.30 -1.02
C SER A 375 -14.29 25.51 -0.17
N LEU A 376 -15.53 25.54 0.27
CA LEU A 376 -16.06 26.50 1.23
C LEU A 376 -16.61 25.73 2.43
N GLN A 377 -16.09 26.04 3.60
CA GLN A 377 -16.59 25.53 4.87
C GLN A 377 -17.27 26.65 5.65
N LYS A 378 -18.38 26.32 6.30
CA LYS A 378 -19.07 27.19 7.25
C LYS A 378 -19.25 26.47 8.58
N THR A 379 -18.75 27.08 9.64
CA THR A 379 -18.97 26.61 11.01
C THR A 379 -19.96 27.55 11.72
N ILE A 380 -21.08 26.98 12.14
CA ILE A 380 -22.11 27.62 12.98
C ILE A 380 -22.38 26.63 14.09
N ALA A 381 -21.70 26.79 15.22
CA ALA A 381 -21.82 25.81 16.32
C ALA A 381 -23.30 25.49 16.64
N PRO A 382 -23.67 24.20 16.74
CA PRO A 382 -22.82 23.01 16.76
C PRO A 382 -22.54 22.36 15.38
N PHE A 383 -22.80 23.04 14.27
CA PHE A 383 -22.71 22.49 12.91
C PHE A 383 -21.50 22.99 12.16
N THR A 384 -20.90 22.12 11.34
CA THR A 384 -19.92 22.48 10.33
C THR A 384 -20.33 21.83 8.99
N ILE A 385 -20.36 22.64 7.93
CA ILE A 385 -20.70 22.19 6.58
C ILE A 385 -19.54 22.57 5.66
N GLU A 386 -19.05 21.62 4.87
CA GLU A 386 -18.08 21.85 3.81
C GLU A 386 -18.67 21.36 2.48
N ILE A 387 -18.55 22.18 1.45
CA ILE A 387 -18.80 21.81 0.06
C ILE A 387 -17.63 22.21 -0.80
N GLY A 388 -17.31 21.41 -1.79
CA GLY A 388 -16.22 21.72 -2.69
C GLY A 388 -16.16 20.78 -3.87
N MET A 389 -15.26 21.06 -4.78
CA MET A 389 -15.01 20.22 -5.95
C MET A 389 -13.57 20.33 -6.44
N GLN A 390 -13.14 19.29 -7.17
CA GLN A 390 -11.95 19.29 -7.98
C GLN A 390 -12.35 19.19 -9.45
N ALA A 391 -11.62 19.90 -10.31
CA ALA A 391 -11.70 19.77 -11.77
C ALA A 391 -10.33 19.37 -12.29
N GLU A 392 -10.29 18.29 -13.03
CA GLU A 392 -9.07 17.66 -13.48
C GLU A 392 -9.06 17.48 -15.00
N HIS A 393 -7.92 17.78 -15.62
CA HIS A 393 -7.59 17.41 -16.98
C HIS A 393 -6.42 16.42 -16.95
N THR A 394 -6.65 15.21 -17.49
CA THR A 394 -5.62 14.16 -17.64
C THR A 394 -5.33 13.93 -19.11
N LYS A 395 -4.04 13.89 -19.46
CA LYS A 395 -3.54 13.43 -20.76
C LYS A 395 -2.62 12.24 -20.55
N GLU A 396 -2.82 11.16 -21.33
CA GLU A 396 -1.97 9.97 -21.32
C GLU A 396 -1.42 9.71 -22.72
N GLU A 397 -0.16 9.31 -22.76
CA GLU A 397 0.54 8.91 -23.97
C GLU A 397 1.13 7.52 -23.75
N ILE A 398 0.77 6.58 -24.61
CA ILE A 398 1.21 5.17 -24.55
C ILE A 398 1.96 4.88 -25.85
N ASN A 399 3.17 4.37 -25.73
CA ASN A 399 4.00 3.95 -26.85
C ASN A 399 4.51 2.53 -26.60
N SER A 400 4.25 1.62 -27.54
CA SER A 400 4.67 0.21 -27.47
C SER A 400 4.82 -0.34 -28.88
N PRO A 401 5.79 -1.24 -29.14
CA PRO A 401 5.89 -1.97 -30.41
C PRO A 401 4.66 -2.82 -30.71
N ASP A 402 3.93 -3.24 -29.67
CA ASP A 402 2.71 -4.08 -29.78
C ASP A 402 1.46 -3.26 -30.14
N LEU A 403 1.57 -1.94 -30.26
CA LEU A 403 0.53 -1.04 -30.75
C LEU A 403 0.80 -0.63 -32.19
N ASN A 404 -0.23 -0.44 -32.99
CA ASN A 404 -0.13 0.14 -34.33
C ASN A 404 0.13 1.65 -34.27
N GLY A 405 1.16 2.08 -33.51
CA GLY A 405 1.52 3.46 -33.26
C GLY A 405 1.32 3.93 -31.84
N LYS A 406 1.42 5.23 -31.63
CA LYS A 406 1.26 5.89 -30.32
C LYS A 406 -0.22 6.10 -30.01
N MET A 407 -0.66 5.69 -28.82
CA MET A 407 -2.02 5.94 -28.32
C MET A 407 -2.03 7.16 -27.42
N ASN A 408 -3.00 8.06 -27.61
CA ASN A 408 -3.21 9.23 -26.77
C ASN A 408 -4.63 9.22 -26.21
N LYS A 409 -4.76 9.50 -24.91
CA LYS A 409 -6.05 9.65 -24.23
C LYS A 409 -6.10 11.03 -23.58
N ASN A 410 -7.25 11.70 -23.68
CA ASN A 410 -7.53 12.97 -23.01
C ASN A 410 -8.86 12.87 -22.27
N LYS A 411 -8.90 13.33 -21.03
CA LYS A 411 -10.10 13.27 -20.21
C LYS A 411 -10.20 14.49 -19.29
N VAL A 412 -11.40 15.03 -19.16
CA VAL A 412 -11.75 16.01 -18.13
C VAL A 412 -12.73 15.35 -17.16
N GLN A 413 -12.48 15.48 -15.87
CA GLN A 413 -13.32 14.91 -14.80
C GLN A 413 -13.52 15.94 -13.69
N ILE A 414 -14.70 15.85 -13.06
CA ILE A 414 -15.08 16.69 -11.91
C ILE A 414 -15.36 15.76 -10.73
N TYR A 415 -14.84 16.12 -9.55
CA TYR A 415 -14.97 15.34 -8.33
C TYR A 415 -15.59 16.21 -7.23
N PRO A 416 -16.92 16.16 -7.05
CA PRO A 416 -17.60 16.87 -5.97
C PRO A 416 -17.33 16.21 -4.61
N LYS A 417 -17.34 17.05 -3.57
CA LYS A 417 -17.27 16.66 -2.16
C LYS A 417 -18.26 17.50 -1.35
N ALA A 418 -18.93 16.85 -0.40
CA ALA A 418 -19.74 17.50 0.63
C ALA A 418 -19.51 16.80 1.97
N ASN A 419 -19.36 17.56 3.03
CA ASN A 419 -19.19 17.06 4.39
C ASN A 419 -20.07 17.88 5.35
N PHE A 420 -20.70 17.16 6.29
CA PHE A 420 -21.53 17.75 7.35
C PHE A 420 -21.09 17.14 8.68
N GLU A 421 -20.81 17.99 9.66
CA GLU A 421 -20.48 17.58 11.02
C GLU A 421 -21.45 18.24 12.00
N TYR A 422 -21.84 17.48 13.00
CA TYR A 422 -22.69 17.90 14.09
C TYR A 422 -22.06 17.52 15.43
N GLN A 423 -21.69 18.51 16.22
CA GLN A 423 -21.21 18.33 17.58
C GLN A 423 -22.40 17.99 18.49
N VAL A 424 -22.68 16.69 18.64
CA VAL A 424 -23.82 16.17 19.42
C VAL A 424 -23.66 16.47 20.91
N ALA A 425 -22.41 16.37 21.39
CA ALA A 425 -22.03 16.64 22.77
C ALA A 425 -20.55 17.05 22.80
N GLU A 426 -20.05 17.49 23.94
CA GLU A 426 -18.65 17.91 24.13
C GLU A 426 -17.66 16.85 23.64
N ASN A 427 -18.01 15.56 23.81
CA ASN A 427 -17.18 14.40 23.48
C ASN A 427 -17.72 13.58 22.28
N GLY A 428 -18.74 14.07 21.57
CA GLY A 428 -19.41 13.33 20.50
C GLY A 428 -19.61 14.13 19.23
N ILE A 429 -19.11 13.62 18.09
CA ILE A 429 -19.25 14.23 16.77
C ILE A 429 -19.91 13.23 15.83
N PHE A 430 -21.00 13.63 15.21
CA PHE A 430 -21.61 12.95 14.07
C PHE A 430 -21.10 13.57 12.79
N SER A 431 -20.70 12.76 11.82
CA SER A 431 -20.22 13.20 10.51
C SER A 431 -20.96 12.46 9.40
N LEU A 432 -21.33 13.20 8.35
CA LEU A 432 -21.89 12.66 7.11
C LEU A 432 -21.11 13.25 5.95
N GLY A 433 -20.56 12.41 5.10
CA GLY A 433 -19.75 12.83 3.98
C GLY A 433 -20.09 12.10 2.69
N TYR A 434 -19.94 12.81 1.59
CA TYR A 434 -19.99 12.30 0.22
C TYR A 434 -18.80 12.78 -0.56
N GLN A 435 -18.20 11.91 -1.35
CA GLN A 435 -17.08 12.24 -2.22
C GLN A 435 -17.09 11.37 -3.48
N GLN A 436 -16.84 11.98 -4.64
CA GLN A 436 -16.50 11.28 -5.85
C GLN A 436 -14.97 11.16 -5.96
N ARG A 437 -14.50 9.96 -6.36
CA ARG A 437 -13.09 9.64 -6.54
C ARG A 437 -12.86 8.84 -7.81
N THR A 438 -11.62 8.55 -8.13
CA THR A 438 -11.26 7.72 -9.28
C THR A 438 -10.19 6.67 -8.88
N ASN A 439 -10.12 5.59 -9.65
CA ASN A 439 -8.99 4.67 -9.66
C ASN A 439 -8.54 4.51 -11.10
N ARG A 440 -7.28 4.84 -11.36
CA ARG A 440 -6.71 4.82 -12.71
C ARG A 440 -5.98 3.52 -12.96
N PRO A 441 -6.00 3.02 -14.21
CA PRO A 441 -5.06 1.98 -14.61
C PRO A 441 -3.63 2.46 -14.40
N ILE A 442 -2.77 1.61 -13.88
CA ILE A 442 -1.33 1.86 -13.81
C ILE A 442 -0.68 1.50 -15.16
N ALA A 443 0.55 1.91 -15.37
CA ALA A 443 1.23 1.74 -16.66
C ALA A 443 1.33 0.25 -17.07
N SER A 444 1.63 -0.64 -16.14
CA SER A 444 1.68 -2.09 -16.39
C SER A 444 0.32 -2.68 -16.79
N ASP A 445 -0.80 -2.12 -16.30
CA ASP A 445 -2.14 -2.53 -16.72
C ASP A 445 -2.45 -2.18 -18.19
N LEU A 446 -1.79 -1.12 -18.70
CA LEU A 446 -1.97 -0.59 -20.04
C LEU A 446 -0.97 -1.16 -21.08
N ASN A 447 0.08 -1.86 -20.62
CA ASN A 447 1.09 -2.43 -21.50
C ASN A 447 0.54 -3.64 -22.29
N PRO A 448 0.37 -3.55 -23.62
CA PRO A 448 -0.24 -4.62 -24.41
C PRO A 448 0.67 -5.84 -24.62
N PHE A 449 1.92 -5.76 -24.19
CA PHE A 449 2.88 -6.85 -24.28
C PHE A 449 2.38 -8.12 -23.60
N ILE A 450 2.60 -9.27 -24.26
CA ILE A 450 2.26 -10.58 -23.72
C ILE A 450 3.46 -11.11 -22.95
N ASP A 451 3.46 -10.98 -21.65
CA ASP A 451 4.50 -11.49 -20.77
C ASP A 451 4.36 -13.02 -20.63
N ARG A 452 5.36 -13.74 -21.13
CA ARG A 452 5.54 -15.19 -21.07
C ARG A 452 6.79 -15.60 -20.28
N ALA A 453 7.24 -14.78 -19.38
CA ALA A 453 8.35 -15.11 -18.47
C ALA A 453 8.03 -16.36 -17.65
N ASP A 454 6.78 -16.46 -17.18
CA ASP A 454 6.21 -17.69 -16.63
C ASP A 454 5.27 -18.35 -17.64
N ILE A 455 5.65 -19.52 -18.16
CA ILE A 455 4.87 -20.27 -19.15
C ILE A 455 3.49 -20.71 -18.65
N THR A 456 3.26 -20.64 -17.34
CA THR A 456 2.00 -21.04 -16.69
C THR A 456 1.16 -19.86 -16.23
N TYR A 457 1.72 -18.64 -16.28
CA TYR A 457 1.07 -17.41 -15.85
C TYR A 457 1.31 -16.29 -16.84
N ILE A 458 0.62 -16.37 -17.96
CA ILE A 458 0.76 -15.40 -19.06
C ILE A 458 -0.05 -14.17 -18.70
N LYS A 459 0.58 -13.00 -18.76
CA LYS A 459 -0.06 -11.70 -18.53
C LYS A 459 -0.09 -10.87 -19.80
N GLN A 460 -1.12 -10.07 -19.94
CA GLN A 460 -1.24 -9.06 -20.97
C GLN A 460 -2.01 -7.86 -20.43
N GLY A 461 -1.43 -6.67 -20.50
CA GLY A 461 -2.17 -5.46 -20.19
C GLY A 461 -3.19 -5.11 -21.27
N ASN A 462 -4.08 -4.18 -20.92
CA ASN A 462 -5.16 -3.73 -21.80
C ASN A 462 -5.08 -2.20 -21.95
N PRO A 463 -4.60 -1.70 -23.08
CA PRO A 463 -4.47 -0.26 -23.32
C PRO A 463 -5.83 0.47 -23.38
N ASP A 464 -6.93 -0.24 -23.59
CA ASP A 464 -8.28 0.35 -23.67
C ASP A 464 -8.95 0.59 -22.32
N LEU A 465 -8.30 0.23 -21.20
CA LEU A 465 -8.84 0.46 -19.87
C LEU A 465 -9.21 1.93 -19.65
N ALA A 466 -10.41 2.12 -19.11
CA ALA A 466 -10.91 3.41 -18.64
C ALA A 466 -10.75 3.51 -17.11
N PRO A 467 -10.52 4.70 -16.55
CA PRO A 467 -10.55 4.91 -15.11
C PRO A 467 -11.90 4.56 -14.49
N GLU A 468 -11.87 3.97 -13.30
CA GLU A 468 -13.07 3.76 -12.48
C GLU A 468 -13.57 5.11 -11.96
N VAL A 469 -14.91 5.26 -11.88
CA VAL A 469 -15.57 6.36 -11.18
C VAL A 469 -16.19 5.80 -9.90
N ILE A 470 -15.86 6.42 -8.77
CA ILE A 470 -16.18 5.91 -7.45
C ILE A 470 -16.99 6.97 -6.69
N HIS A 471 -18.19 6.60 -6.27
CA HIS A 471 -19.04 7.41 -5.39
C HIS A 471 -18.96 6.80 -3.98
N LEU A 472 -18.49 7.56 -3.02
CA LEU A 472 -18.37 7.16 -1.63
C LEU A 472 -19.26 8.03 -0.75
N ALA A 473 -20.15 7.41 0.03
CA ALA A 473 -20.93 8.03 1.08
C ALA A 473 -20.61 7.34 2.42
N GLU A 474 -20.44 8.14 3.47
CA GLU A 474 -20.09 7.65 4.80
C GLU A 474 -20.82 8.45 5.87
N ALA A 475 -21.42 7.77 6.85
CA ALA A 475 -21.92 8.35 8.08
C ALA A 475 -21.17 7.74 9.26
N SER A 476 -20.67 8.55 10.17
CA SER A 476 -19.93 8.09 11.35
C SER A 476 -20.28 8.89 12.60
N TYR A 477 -20.12 8.25 13.75
CA TYR A 477 -20.23 8.91 15.04
C TYR A 477 -18.97 8.62 15.85
N ALA A 478 -18.21 9.63 16.18
CA ALA A 478 -17.02 9.53 17.02
C ALA A 478 -17.34 10.02 18.44
N PHE A 479 -17.21 9.13 19.41
CA PHE A 479 -17.28 9.46 20.83
C PHE A 479 -15.95 9.16 21.51
N THR A 480 -15.42 10.12 22.26
CA THR A 480 -14.13 9.96 22.95
C THR A 480 -14.16 10.60 24.32
N ASN A 481 -13.72 9.85 25.33
CA ASN A 481 -13.41 10.37 26.66
C ASN A 481 -12.02 9.87 27.11
N ASN A 482 -11.64 10.15 28.35
CA ASN A 482 -10.31 9.79 28.89
C ASN A 482 -10.01 8.29 28.95
N TYR A 483 -11.04 7.43 28.94
CA TYR A 483 -10.92 5.98 29.14
C TYR A 483 -11.40 5.16 27.95
N PHE A 484 -12.25 5.74 27.12
CA PHE A 484 -12.95 5.02 26.08
C PHE A 484 -13.18 5.88 24.85
N SER A 485 -12.95 5.32 23.69
CA SER A 485 -13.42 5.89 22.43
C SER A 485 -14.12 4.81 21.60
N ILE A 486 -15.19 5.20 20.90
CA ILE A 486 -15.87 4.35 19.95
C ILE A 486 -16.23 5.16 18.71
N THR A 487 -16.04 4.54 17.55
CA THR A 487 -16.38 5.16 16.28
C THR A 487 -17.08 4.12 15.39
N PRO A 488 -18.41 3.98 15.48
CA PRO A 488 -19.19 3.31 14.47
C PRO A 488 -19.26 4.15 13.18
N ALA A 489 -19.21 3.49 12.03
CA ALA A 489 -19.40 4.10 10.72
C ALA A 489 -20.19 3.16 9.81
N ILE A 490 -21.00 3.74 8.95
CA ILE A 490 -21.70 3.05 7.86
C ILE A 490 -21.19 3.68 6.57
N TYR A 491 -20.82 2.88 5.61
CA TYR A 491 -20.36 3.38 4.31
C TYR A 491 -21.01 2.64 3.14
N TYR A 492 -21.17 3.39 2.05
CA TYR A 492 -21.60 2.88 0.76
C TYR A 492 -20.66 3.33 -0.33
N ARG A 493 -20.26 2.42 -1.19
CA ARG A 493 -19.36 2.67 -2.31
C ARG A 493 -19.93 2.08 -3.58
N HIS A 494 -20.19 2.93 -4.56
CA HIS A 494 -20.58 2.54 -5.90
C HIS A 494 -19.42 2.79 -6.86
N LYS A 495 -19.09 1.80 -7.69
CA LYS A 495 -18.05 1.88 -8.71
C LYS A 495 -18.64 1.63 -10.07
N SER A 496 -18.32 2.52 -11.01
CA SER A 496 -18.55 2.34 -12.43
C SER A 496 -17.24 2.03 -13.14
N ASN A 497 -17.28 1.23 -14.20
CA ASN A 497 -16.10 0.80 -14.95
C ASN A 497 -15.06 0.08 -14.07
N ARG A 498 -15.49 -0.78 -13.15
CA ARG A 498 -14.59 -1.50 -12.23
C ARG A 498 -13.53 -2.27 -13.01
N ILE A 499 -12.25 -2.05 -12.66
CA ILE A 499 -11.11 -2.76 -13.25
C ILE A 499 -10.82 -4.01 -12.44
N MET A 500 -10.85 -5.18 -13.09
CA MET A 500 -10.60 -6.47 -12.44
C MET A 500 -9.68 -7.35 -13.27
N ASP A 501 -8.94 -8.21 -12.56
CA ASP A 501 -8.14 -9.27 -13.18
C ASP A 501 -9.08 -10.38 -13.68
N ILE A 502 -8.94 -10.72 -14.95
CA ILE A 502 -9.72 -11.73 -15.65
C ILE A 502 -8.78 -12.76 -16.25
N ALA A 503 -9.00 -14.01 -15.91
CA ALA A 503 -8.33 -15.14 -16.53
C ALA A 503 -9.21 -15.68 -17.68
N ASN A 504 -8.67 -15.68 -18.89
CA ASN A 504 -9.31 -16.21 -20.07
C ASN A 504 -8.52 -17.37 -20.64
N GLN A 505 -9.20 -18.43 -21.05
CA GLN A 505 -8.56 -19.49 -21.83
C GLN A 505 -8.49 -19.07 -23.30
N VAL A 506 -7.26 -19.00 -23.85
CA VAL A 506 -6.99 -18.72 -25.25
C VAL A 506 -6.19 -19.90 -25.79
N ASN A 507 -6.83 -20.75 -26.60
CA ASN A 507 -6.31 -22.06 -26.98
C ASN A 507 -6.01 -22.91 -25.72
N ASP A 508 -4.78 -23.40 -25.60
CA ASP A 508 -4.32 -24.19 -24.44
C ASP A 508 -3.67 -23.35 -23.33
N GLU A 509 -3.68 -22.01 -23.48
CA GLU A 509 -3.05 -21.09 -22.51
C GLU A 509 -4.11 -20.37 -21.68
N ILE A 510 -3.83 -20.15 -20.37
CA ILE A 510 -4.60 -19.23 -19.51
C ILE A 510 -3.89 -17.89 -19.50
N ARG A 511 -4.58 -16.89 -20.03
CA ARG A 511 -4.09 -15.53 -20.14
C ARG A 511 -4.82 -14.61 -19.16
N TRP A 512 -4.05 -13.94 -18.33
CA TRP A 512 -4.52 -12.94 -17.40
C TRP A 512 -4.47 -11.55 -18.04
N THR A 513 -5.56 -10.83 -17.95
CA THR A 513 -5.65 -9.43 -18.39
C THR A 513 -6.54 -8.65 -17.42
N LYS A 514 -6.52 -7.34 -17.51
CA LYS A 514 -7.48 -6.48 -16.82
C LYS A 514 -8.57 -5.99 -17.76
N GLN A 515 -9.79 -5.93 -17.25
CA GLN A 515 -10.94 -5.44 -18.00
C GLN A 515 -11.82 -4.55 -17.11
N ASN A 516 -12.53 -3.60 -17.75
CA ASN A 516 -13.61 -2.87 -17.09
C ASN A 516 -14.84 -3.77 -17.03
N THR A 517 -15.23 -4.23 -15.85
CA THR A 517 -16.25 -5.28 -15.64
C THR A 517 -17.65 -4.75 -15.33
N GLY A 518 -17.91 -3.46 -15.62
CA GLY A 518 -19.19 -2.83 -15.32
C GLY A 518 -19.23 -2.19 -13.93
N ASN A 519 -20.32 -2.43 -13.19
CA ASN A 519 -20.56 -1.76 -11.91
C ASN A 519 -20.36 -2.71 -10.72
N SER A 520 -20.01 -2.15 -9.59
CA SER A 520 -20.03 -2.87 -8.32
C SER A 520 -20.51 -1.98 -7.19
N ASN A 521 -21.07 -2.59 -6.17
CA ASN A 521 -21.54 -1.93 -4.96
C ASN A 521 -20.91 -2.60 -3.75
N THR A 522 -20.47 -1.78 -2.80
CA THR A 522 -20.01 -2.27 -1.50
C THR A 522 -20.69 -1.43 -0.42
N TRP A 523 -21.32 -2.06 0.55
CA TRP A 523 -21.81 -1.39 1.76
C TRP A 523 -21.31 -2.11 2.98
N GLY A 524 -20.92 -1.36 3.98
CA GLY A 524 -20.33 -1.92 5.17
C GLY A 524 -20.64 -1.13 6.43
N ILE A 525 -20.46 -1.82 7.54
CA ILE A 525 -20.53 -1.28 8.90
C ILE A 525 -19.18 -1.53 9.54
N GLU A 526 -18.54 -0.45 9.95
CA GLU A 526 -17.28 -0.47 10.67
C GLU A 526 -17.52 -0.03 12.12
N ILE A 527 -16.93 -0.73 13.08
CA ILE A 527 -16.90 -0.32 14.48
C ILE A 527 -15.43 -0.39 14.92
N SER A 528 -14.91 0.70 15.45
CA SER A 528 -13.61 0.70 16.10
C SER A 528 -13.71 1.29 17.51
N THR A 529 -12.98 0.71 18.43
CA THR A 529 -12.97 1.11 19.83
C THR A 529 -11.57 1.08 20.42
N ASN A 530 -11.27 2.05 21.28
CA ASN A 530 -10.13 2.02 22.16
C ASN A 530 -10.65 2.10 23.59
N TRP A 531 -10.16 1.25 24.46
CA TRP A 531 -10.60 1.15 25.85
C TRP A 531 -9.41 1.00 26.78
N LYS A 532 -9.40 1.81 27.83
CA LYS A 532 -8.39 1.82 28.89
C LYS A 532 -9.08 1.64 30.25
N PRO A 533 -9.55 0.41 30.58
CA PRO A 533 -10.30 0.17 31.81
C PRO A 533 -9.51 0.49 33.08
N ILE A 534 -8.20 0.28 33.02
CA ILE A 534 -7.25 0.61 34.07
C ILE A 534 -5.96 1.20 33.47
N ASN A 535 -5.18 1.91 34.27
CA ASN A 535 -3.94 2.54 33.78
C ASN A 535 -2.91 1.57 33.20
N ARG A 536 -2.99 0.29 33.51
CA ARG A 536 -2.07 -0.75 33.04
C ARG A 536 -2.54 -1.50 31.80
N LEU A 537 -3.82 -1.39 31.42
CA LEU A 537 -4.40 -2.12 30.30
C LEU A 537 -4.97 -1.16 29.26
N SER A 538 -4.49 -1.30 28.03
CA SER A 538 -5.04 -0.63 26.85
C SER A 538 -5.46 -1.68 25.83
N MET A 539 -6.66 -1.53 25.29
CA MET A 539 -7.27 -2.44 24.32
C MET A 539 -7.74 -1.63 23.12
N SER A 540 -7.45 -2.10 21.93
CA SER A 540 -8.02 -1.59 20.67
C SER A 540 -8.68 -2.74 19.95
N ALA A 541 -9.89 -2.55 19.48
CA ALA A 541 -10.60 -3.53 18.68
C ALA A 541 -11.29 -2.86 17.49
N SER A 542 -11.37 -3.54 16.38
CA SER A 542 -12.15 -3.09 15.24
C SER A 542 -12.78 -4.26 14.51
N SER A 543 -13.96 -4.01 13.97
CA SER A 543 -14.67 -4.93 13.08
C SER A 543 -15.21 -4.17 11.89
N ASP A 544 -15.04 -4.72 10.71
CA ASP A 544 -15.59 -4.22 9.46
C ASP A 544 -16.35 -5.37 8.79
N ILE A 545 -17.68 -5.24 8.72
CA ILE A 545 -18.56 -6.19 8.04
C ILE A 545 -19.06 -5.49 6.79
N TYR A 546 -18.76 -6.05 5.63
CA TYR A 546 -19.18 -5.46 4.37
C TYR A 546 -19.72 -6.52 3.41
N ARG A 547 -20.65 -6.10 2.56
CA ARG A 547 -21.15 -6.89 1.45
C ARG A 547 -20.63 -6.29 0.15
N ASP A 548 -19.87 -7.07 -0.60
CA ASP A 548 -19.39 -6.70 -1.93
C ASP A 548 -20.25 -7.39 -2.98
N GLN A 549 -20.66 -6.64 -4.01
CA GLN A 549 -21.45 -7.10 -5.13
C GLN A 549 -20.77 -6.71 -6.44
N ILE A 550 -20.56 -7.68 -7.32
CA ILE A 550 -19.94 -7.50 -8.63
C ILE A 550 -20.93 -7.88 -9.71
N ASP A 551 -21.19 -6.97 -10.66
CA ASP A 551 -21.95 -7.29 -11.85
C ASP A 551 -21.00 -7.89 -12.91
N GLY A 552 -20.98 -9.21 -13.00
CA GLY A 552 -20.11 -9.98 -13.89
C GLY A 552 -20.68 -10.24 -15.30
N ARG A 553 -21.85 -9.70 -15.65
CA ARG A 553 -22.49 -9.96 -16.95
C ARG A 553 -21.64 -9.52 -18.14
N THR A 554 -20.83 -8.47 -17.97
CA THR A 554 -19.92 -7.99 -19.00
C THR A 554 -18.71 -8.92 -19.26
N ILE A 555 -18.44 -9.86 -18.35
CA ILE A 555 -17.35 -10.84 -18.45
C ILE A 555 -17.87 -12.28 -18.62
N GLY A 556 -19.13 -12.43 -19.04
CA GLY A 556 -19.71 -13.75 -19.38
C GLY A 556 -20.33 -14.51 -18.20
N TYR A 557 -20.64 -13.86 -17.10
CA TYR A 557 -21.43 -14.43 -16.01
C TYR A 557 -22.89 -14.00 -16.14
N ASP A 558 -23.83 -14.94 -16.01
CA ASP A 558 -25.26 -14.66 -16.16
C ASP A 558 -25.83 -13.88 -14.96
N GLU A 559 -25.15 -13.90 -13.80
CA GLU A 559 -25.64 -13.36 -12.55
C GLU A 559 -24.65 -12.41 -11.89
N LYS A 560 -25.16 -11.55 -11.02
CA LYS A 560 -24.35 -10.75 -10.09
C LYS A 560 -23.81 -11.66 -9.00
N LYS A 561 -22.51 -11.56 -8.76
CA LYS A 561 -21.87 -12.24 -7.62
C LYS A 561 -21.88 -11.33 -6.41
N GLU A 562 -22.13 -11.89 -5.23
CA GLU A 562 -22.10 -11.15 -3.98
C GLU A 562 -21.60 -12.00 -2.82
N MET A 563 -20.94 -11.35 -1.88
CA MET A 563 -20.41 -12.01 -0.67
C MET A 563 -20.42 -11.03 0.50
N THR A 564 -20.72 -11.55 1.69
CA THR A 564 -20.55 -10.79 2.94
C THR A 564 -19.22 -11.18 3.56
N CYS A 565 -18.39 -10.18 3.82
CA CYS A 565 -17.04 -10.34 4.34
C CYS A 565 -16.91 -9.72 5.73
N LEU A 566 -16.05 -10.29 6.55
CA LEU A 566 -15.73 -9.82 7.90
C LEU A 566 -14.21 -9.62 8.03
N LEU A 567 -13.81 -8.46 8.52
CA LEU A 567 -12.48 -8.23 9.09
C LEU A 567 -12.64 -7.91 10.58
N ALA A 568 -12.08 -8.72 11.45
CA ALA A 568 -12.05 -8.48 12.90
C ALA A 568 -10.61 -8.38 13.38
N LYS A 569 -10.34 -7.44 14.30
CA LYS A 569 -8.99 -7.19 14.85
C LYS A 569 -9.05 -6.85 16.31
N ALA A 570 -8.00 -7.22 17.03
CA ALA A 570 -7.80 -6.84 18.43
C ALA A 570 -6.30 -6.58 18.68
N LEU A 571 -6.02 -5.58 19.50
CA LEU A 571 -4.70 -5.27 20.05
C LEU A 571 -4.83 -5.05 21.53
N LEU A 572 -4.03 -5.75 22.30
CA LEU A 572 -3.97 -5.66 23.77
C LEU A 572 -2.56 -5.23 24.17
N SER A 573 -2.48 -4.23 25.03
CA SER A 573 -1.21 -3.77 25.62
C SER A 573 -1.35 -3.75 27.13
N PHE A 574 -0.51 -4.50 27.82
CA PHE A 574 -0.55 -4.66 29.28
C PHE A 574 0.80 -4.28 29.89
N GLN A 575 0.76 -3.32 30.82
CA GLN A 575 1.91 -2.87 31.60
C GLN A 575 2.08 -3.81 32.81
N LEU A 576 2.92 -4.84 32.66
CA LEU A 576 3.22 -5.82 33.71
C LEU A 576 3.87 -5.16 34.94
N THR A 577 4.89 -4.33 34.69
CA THR A 577 5.58 -3.50 35.67
C THR A 577 5.77 -2.09 35.12
N PRO A 578 6.20 -1.09 35.88
CA PRO A 578 6.49 0.26 35.34
C PRO A 578 7.50 0.26 34.19
N ASN A 579 8.27 -0.81 34.03
CA ASN A 579 9.33 -0.95 33.02
C ASN A 579 9.10 -2.13 32.07
N THR A 580 8.03 -2.95 32.24
CA THR A 580 7.79 -4.12 31.39
C THR A 580 6.41 -4.02 30.77
N GLN A 581 6.35 -4.07 29.45
CA GLN A 581 5.10 -4.01 28.68
C GLN A 581 4.95 -5.27 27.84
N LEU A 582 3.78 -5.90 27.89
CA LEU A 582 3.36 -6.99 27.01
C LEU A 582 2.38 -6.43 25.98
N GLN A 583 2.49 -6.84 24.74
CA GLN A 583 1.55 -6.50 23.68
C GLN A 583 1.24 -7.76 22.87
N THR A 584 -0.03 -7.93 22.53
CA THR A 584 -0.48 -8.93 21.55
C THR A 584 -1.48 -8.30 20.62
N ASP A 585 -1.42 -8.66 19.36
CA ASP A 585 -2.40 -8.29 18.36
C ASP A 585 -2.74 -9.47 17.46
N GLY A 586 -3.91 -9.41 16.88
CA GLY A 586 -4.34 -10.42 15.92
C GLY A 586 -5.47 -9.93 15.04
N TYR A 587 -5.65 -10.62 13.92
CA TYR A 587 -6.75 -10.37 13.00
C TYR A 587 -7.31 -11.68 12.44
N TYR A 588 -8.56 -11.60 12.02
CA TYR A 588 -9.27 -12.61 11.23
C TYR A 588 -9.96 -11.93 10.05
N ILE A 589 -9.83 -12.50 8.87
CA ILE A 589 -10.55 -12.11 7.65
C ILE A 589 -11.30 -13.34 7.16
N SER A 590 -12.59 -13.18 6.87
CA SER A 590 -13.40 -14.19 6.20
C SER A 590 -13.05 -14.27 4.70
N ASP A 591 -13.70 -15.18 4.00
CA ASP A 591 -13.59 -15.28 2.54
C ASP A 591 -13.94 -13.96 1.87
N GLN A 592 -13.27 -13.66 0.74
CA GLN A 592 -13.37 -12.41 -0.01
C GLN A 592 -13.74 -12.69 -1.48
N LEU A 593 -14.66 -11.89 -2.02
CA LEU A 593 -15.12 -12.03 -3.40
C LEU A 593 -14.06 -11.52 -4.41
N THR A 594 -13.84 -12.30 -5.47
CA THR A 594 -13.11 -11.86 -6.67
C THR A 594 -14.01 -11.91 -7.91
N ALA A 595 -13.54 -11.39 -9.05
CA ALA A 595 -14.32 -11.43 -10.29
C ALA A 595 -14.74 -12.84 -10.70
N GLN A 596 -13.87 -13.82 -10.53
CA GLN A 596 -14.05 -15.18 -11.04
C GLN A 596 -14.05 -16.25 -9.93
N GLY A 597 -14.06 -15.85 -8.65
CA GLY A 597 -13.99 -16.79 -7.53
C GLY A 597 -13.90 -16.12 -6.18
N GLU A 598 -13.08 -16.66 -5.30
CA GLU A 598 -12.91 -16.21 -3.91
C GLU A 598 -11.48 -16.38 -3.41
N ILE A 599 -11.10 -15.55 -2.46
CA ILE A 599 -9.90 -15.73 -1.61
C ILE A 599 -10.40 -16.25 -0.27
N GLN A 600 -9.84 -17.37 0.21
CA GLN A 600 -10.26 -18.00 1.46
C GLN A 600 -9.86 -17.19 2.69
N ASN A 601 -10.51 -17.49 3.81
CA ASN A 601 -10.26 -16.87 5.10
C ASN A 601 -8.82 -17.05 5.58
N ARG A 602 -8.35 -16.09 6.41
CA ARG A 602 -7.01 -16.16 7.02
C ARG A 602 -6.98 -15.38 8.34
N TYR A 603 -6.02 -15.74 9.19
CA TYR A 603 -5.80 -15.08 10.47
C TYR A 603 -4.32 -15.04 10.81
N SER A 604 -3.96 -14.17 11.75
CA SER A 604 -2.62 -14.13 12.34
C SER A 604 -2.67 -13.55 13.74
N VAL A 605 -1.77 -14.02 14.60
CA VAL A 605 -1.60 -13.52 15.97
C VAL A 605 -0.13 -13.25 16.23
N ASN A 606 0.16 -12.08 16.80
CA ASN A 606 1.51 -11.64 17.17
C ASN A 606 1.60 -11.40 18.67
N VAL A 607 2.77 -11.64 19.25
CA VAL A 607 3.04 -11.40 20.67
C VAL A 607 4.39 -10.71 20.80
N GLY A 608 4.47 -9.71 21.67
CA GLY A 608 5.72 -9.00 21.96
C GLY A 608 5.81 -8.55 23.40
N ILE A 609 7.04 -8.53 23.93
CA ILE A 609 7.35 -7.99 25.26
C ILE A 609 8.47 -6.97 25.12
N ALA A 610 8.35 -5.86 25.84
CA ALA A 610 9.39 -4.84 25.90
C ALA A 610 9.78 -4.56 27.36
N GLN A 611 11.08 -4.47 27.59
CA GLN A 611 11.68 -4.12 28.86
C GLN A 611 12.42 -2.78 28.72
N TYR A 612 12.05 -1.80 29.53
CA TYR A 612 12.72 -0.50 29.61
C TYR A 612 13.78 -0.54 30.70
N LEU A 613 15.00 -0.13 30.32
CA LEU A 613 16.20 -0.13 31.15
C LEU A 613 16.82 1.28 31.17
N LEU A 614 17.86 1.49 32.00
CA LEU A 614 18.61 2.75 32.07
C LEU A 614 17.72 4.00 32.17
N LYS A 615 16.79 4.01 33.14
CA LYS A 615 15.80 5.09 33.32
C LYS A 615 14.97 5.35 32.06
N LYS A 616 14.58 4.26 31.36
CA LYS A 616 13.81 4.24 30.09
C LYS A 616 14.58 4.77 28.86
N LYS A 617 15.88 4.98 28.94
CA LYS A 617 16.71 5.32 27.77
C LYS A 617 16.95 4.13 26.85
N LEU A 618 17.02 2.91 27.39
CA LEU A 618 17.19 1.68 26.62
C LEU A 618 15.91 0.84 26.65
N LYS A 619 15.39 0.48 25.49
CA LYS A 619 14.26 -0.43 25.31
C LYS A 619 14.77 -1.72 24.67
N ALA A 620 14.67 -2.84 25.36
CA ALA A 620 14.88 -4.18 24.81
C ALA A 620 13.52 -4.80 24.49
N SER A 621 13.32 -5.30 23.27
CA SER A 621 12.05 -5.86 22.83
C SER A 621 12.25 -7.22 22.17
N LEU A 622 11.39 -8.17 22.54
CA LEU A 622 11.31 -9.49 21.92
C LEU A 622 9.91 -9.67 21.35
N SER A 623 9.79 -10.13 20.11
CA SER A 623 8.49 -10.48 19.51
C SER A 623 8.53 -11.78 18.74
N VAL A 624 7.35 -12.40 18.63
CA VAL A 624 7.08 -13.49 17.70
C VAL A 624 5.88 -13.07 16.86
N ASN A 625 6.11 -12.88 15.56
CA ASN A 625 5.05 -12.60 14.60
C ASN A 625 4.47 -13.92 14.11
N ASN A 626 3.16 -13.93 13.84
CA ASN A 626 2.42 -15.07 13.31
C ASN A 626 2.73 -16.38 14.07
N ILE A 627 2.45 -16.41 15.37
CA ILE A 627 2.81 -17.52 16.28
C ILE A 627 2.27 -18.89 15.83
N PHE A 628 1.15 -18.92 15.09
CA PHE A 628 0.49 -20.12 14.59
C PHE A 628 0.95 -20.56 13.19
N ASP A 629 1.83 -19.78 12.53
CA ASP A 629 2.30 -20.00 11.16
C ASP A 629 1.16 -20.14 10.13
N SER A 630 0.14 -19.32 10.28
CA SER A 630 -1.17 -19.41 9.60
C SER A 630 -1.28 -18.51 8.38
N MET A 631 -0.18 -17.87 7.95
CA MET A 631 -0.19 -16.94 6.81
C MET A 631 -0.08 -17.70 5.47
N GLU A 632 -1.20 -18.27 5.07
CA GLU A 632 -1.41 -18.87 3.75
C GLU A 632 -2.54 -18.11 3.06
N GLU A 633 -2.45 -17.92 1.75
CA GLU A 633 -3.50 -17.32 0.93
C GLU A 633 -3.92 -18.29 -0.15
N THR A 634 -5.13 -18.82 -0.04
CA THR A 634 -5.73 -19.72 -1.04
C THR A 634 -6.77 -18.96 -1.85
N THR A 635 -6.57 -18.93 -3.18
CA THR A 635 -7.52 -18.37 -4.15
C THR A 635 -8.15 -19.49 -4.96
N ARG A 636 -9.47 -19.52 -5.06
CA ARG A 636 -10.22 -20.42 -5.92
C ARG A 636 -10.87 -19.64 -7.04
N ILE A 637 -10.67 -20.12 -8.27
CA ILE A 637 -11.24 -19.55 -9.48
C ILE A 637 -12.10 -20.62 -10.15
N GLN A 638 -13.27 -20.24 -10.56
CA GLN A 638 -14.19 -21.12 -11.29
C GLN A 638 -14.81 -20.35 -12.43
N THR A 639 -14.57 -20.83 -13.64
CA THR A 639 -15.14 -20.31 -14.89
C THR A 639 -15.89 -21.43 -15.60
N SER A 640 -16.54 -21.11 -16.73
CA SER A 640 -17.17 -22.14 -17.59
C SER A 640 -16.15 -23.03 -18.30
N SER A 641 -14.89 -22.60 -18.45
CA SER A 641 -13.85 -23.29 -19.23
C SER A 641 -12.79 -23.98 -18.37
N PHE A 642 -12.55 -23.52 -17.14
CA PHE A 642 -11.56 -24.11 -16.25
C PHE A 642 -11.86 -23.83 -14.78
N GLN A 643 -11.24 -24.65 -13.92
CA GLN A 643 -11.14 -24.42 -12.46
C GLN A 643 -9.67 -24.25 -12.09
N GLN A 644 -9.39 -23.38 -11.11
CA GLN A 644 -8.02 -23.17 -10.65
C GLN A 644 -7.98 -22.95 -9.14
N ILE A 645 -7.02 -23.59 -8.49
CA ILE A 645 -6.65 -23.36 -7.09
C ILE A 645 -5.24 -22.79 -7.10
N GLN A 646 -5.05 -21.69 -6.37
CA GLN A 646 -3.75 -21.06 -6.12
C GLN A 646 -3.52 -21.00 -4.62
N ILE A 647 -2.38 -21.50 -4.15
CA ILE A 647 -1.97 -21.43 -2.75
C ILE A 647 -0.65 -20.70 -2.70
N ARG A 648 -0.61 -19.61 -1.93
CA ARG A 648 0.58 -18.82 -1.68
C ARG A 648 0.96 -18.94 -0.22
N ASN A 649 2.21 -19.20 0.06
CA ASN A 649 2.75 -19.22 1.39
C ASN A 649 4.07 -18.44 1.44
N ARG A 650 4.42 -17.93 2.62
CA ARG A 650 5.71 -17.28 2.85
C ARG A 650 6.16 -17.48 4.29
N ASP A 651 7.47 -17.48 4.53
CA ASP A 651 8.04 -17.47 5.88
C ASP A 651 7.57 -16.26 6.66
N SER A 652 6.65 -16.48 7.57
CA SER A 652 5.93 -15.42 8.31
C SER A 652 6.01 -15.56 9.83
N ARG A 653 6.38 -16.75 10.35
CA ARG A 653 6.66 -16.95 11.78
C ARG A 653 8.07 -16.46 12.10
N VAL A 654 8.19 -15.22 12.50
CA VAL A 654 9.48 -14.55 12.71
C VAL A 654 9.64 -14.13 14.16
N THR A 655 10.75 -14.52 14.77
CA THR A 655 11.17 -14.04 16.09
C THR A 655 12.17 -12.90 15.91
N TRP A 656 11.94 -11.77 16.61
CA TRP A 656 12.82 -10.61 16.61
C TRP A 656 13.25 -10.24 18.03
N LEU A 657 14.54 -9.90 18.18
CA LEU A 657 15.09 -9.21 19.35
C LEU A 657 15.67 -7.85 18.90
N THR A 658 15.25 -6.76 19.54
CA THR A 658 15.78 -5.43 19.23
C THR A 658 16.14 -4.66 20.48
N LEU A 659 17.16 -3.81 20.33
CA LEU A 659 17.60 -2.83 21.31
C LEU A 659 17.44 -1.44 20.69
N SER A 660 16.76 -0.53 21.39
CA SER A 660 16.60 0.86 20.97
C SER A 660 17.03 1.80 22.09
N TYR A 661 17.97 2.68 21.81
CA TYR A 661 18.54 3.63 22.77
C TYR A 661 18.16 5.06 22.40
N ASN A 662 17.60 5.79 23.35
CA ASN A 662 17.16 7.18 23.21
C ASN A 662 18.02 8.11 24.08
N LEU A 663 18.59 9.15 23.45
CA LEU A 663 19.33 10.21 24.06
C LEU A 663 18.54 11.52 24.12
#